data_637871b2674f2e463283a54a9a47879b
#
_entry.id   637871b2674f2e463283a54a9a47879b
#
_cell.length_a   1.000
_cell.length_b   1.000
_cell.length_c   1.000
_cell.angle_alpha   90.00
_cell.angle_beta   90.00
_cell.angle_gamma   90.00
#
_symmetry.space_group_name_H-M   'P 1'
#
loop_
_entity.id
_entity.type
_entity.pdbx_description
1 polymer ?
#
loop_
_entity_poly.entity_id
_entity_poly.type
_entity_poly.pdbx_seq_one_letter_code
_entity_poly.pdbx_strand_id
1 'polypeptide(L)'
;MTLERTDTIEIPVLALRDVVVYPHMVIPLFVGREKSIKCLEAAMDNDKQVLLVAQKDSNIDEPEASDIYEVGTVATILQLLKLPDGTVKVLVEGTQRAAVKEFVSTDEFFVATAEFLESTEIPEAEQDVFMRSAVSQFEGYVKLNKKIAPEVLSSVQGIEETARLADTMAAHMPLKVSEKQKALEYADVKERLEFLMALMEGEIDLLQVEKKIRSRVKKQMEKSQREYYLNEQMKAIQKELGDMDDVPDEFEGLTKKIEEAAMPAEAEEKTKSELNKLKMMSPMSAEATVVRTYIDTMIGVPWKKRSKVKKDLAKAEEILDADHYGLDKVKERIIEYLAVQHRTNKLKGPILCLVGPPGVGKTSLGQSIARSTGRKYVRMALGGVRDEAEIRGHRRTYIGSMPGKIVQNMSKVGVKNPLFLLDEIDKMSSDMRGDPSSALLEVLDPEQNTSFNDHYLEVDYDLSDVMFVATSNSFNIPGPLLDRMEVIRLSGYTEDEKLNISIRHLIPKQIKRNGLKESEISIEDSAIIGIIRYYTREAGVRSLEREISKLCRKAVKNILLDKSLKQVVINEDNLEDYLGVKRHDYGKAEDSNKVGQVTGLAWTEVGGDLLTIECASMAGKGKLNYTGSLGDVMQESIQAAMTVVRSRAEALRINEDFYEKRDIHVHVPEGATPKDGPSAGIAMVTGLVSSLMGNPVRSEVAMTGEITLRGEVLPIGGLKEKLLAAHRGGIKTVIIPKENERDLKEIPENVMEGLSIHPVKRIEEVLELALAEPIASFSIETAKN
;
A
#
# COMPACT_ATOMS: atom_id res chain seq x y z
N MET A 1 9.29 -60.40 5.57
CA MET A 1 9.90 -59.18 6.15
C MET A 1 11.09 -58.84 5.28
N THR A 2 10.84 -58.21 4.17
CA THR A 2 11.86 -57.66 3.22
C THR A 2 12.08 -56.22 3.65
N LEU A 3 13.29 -55.92 4.11
CA LEU A 3 13.76 -54.57 4.37
C LEU A 3 13.84 -53.85 3.03
N GLU A 4 12.96 -52.83 2.84
CA GLU A 4 13.10 -51.84 1.80
C GLU A 4 14.43 -51.11 2.04
N ARG A 5 15.40 -51.28 1.18
CA ARG A 5 16.59 -50.42 1.12
C ARG A 5 16.14 -49.08 0.53
N THR A 6 15.92 -48.13 1.37
CA THR A 6 15.92 -46.73 0.95
C THR A 6 17.38 -46.34 0.67
N ASP A 7 17.76 -46.29 -0.62
CA ASP A 7 19.09 -45.83 -1.02
C ASP A 7 19.18 -44.31 -0.78
N THR A 8 19.60 -43.93 0.42
CA THR A 8 19.96 -42.55 0.76
C THR A 8 21.43 -42.32 0.47
N ILE A 9 21.76 -41.20 -0.16
CA ILE A 9 23.12 -40.77 -0.47
C ILE A 9 23.42 -39.44 0.20
N GLU A 10 24.61 -39.29 0.74
CA GLU A 10 25.13 -37.99 1.19
C GLU A 10 25.85 -37.32 0.03
N ILE A 11 25.38 -36.17 -0.44
CA ILE A 11 25.82 -35.57 -1.70
C ILE A 11 25.95 -34.03 -1.56
N PRO A 12 27.00 -33.43 -2.19
CA PRO A 12 27.08 -31.97 -2.32
C PRO A 12 25.93 -31.42 -3.13
N VAL A 13 25.33 -30.27 -2.66
CA VAL A 13 24.17 -29.63 -3.30
C VAL A 13 24.58 -28.32 -3.95
N LEU A 14 24.30 -28.18 -5.24
CA LEU A 14 24.51 -26.96 -6.01
C LEU A 14 23.18 -26.24 -6.24
N ALA A 15 23.01 -25.08 -5.61
CA ALA A 15 21.83 -24.24 -5.78
C ALA A 15 21.89 -23.46 -7.13
N LEU A 16 20.92 -23.70 -8.00
CA LEU A 16 20.78 -23.06 -9.30
C LEU A 16 19.79 -21.89 -9.23
N ARG A 17 20.14 -20.72 -9.80
CA ARG A 17 19.35 -19.50 -9.69
C ARG A 17 18.03 -19.53 -10.48
N ASP A 18 18.09 -19.94 -11.73
CA ASP A 18 17.01 -19.78 -12.73
C ASP A 18 16.86 -21.00 -13.67
N VAL A 19 17.51 -22.10 -13.33
CA VAL A 19 17.51 -23.32 -14.15
C VAL A 19 17.06 -24.51 -13.32
N VAL A 20 16.18 -25.32 -13.89
CA VAL A 20 15.83 -26.66 -13.41
C VAL A 20 16.44 -27.68 -14.37
N VAL A 21 17.20 -28.62 -13.83
CA VAL A 21 17.86 -29.69 -14.61
C VAL A 21 17.05 -30.96 -14.44
N TYR A 22 16.77 -31.62 -15.56
CA TYR A 22 16.06 -32.88 -15.58
C TYR A 22 17.03 -34.07 -15.83
N PRO A 23 16.63 -35.29 -15.48
CA PRO A 23 17.37 -36.48 -15.88
C PRO A 23 17.65 -36.54 -17.39
N HIS A 24 18.80 -37.05 -17.77
CA HIS A 24 19.31 -37.15 -19.17
C HIS A 24 19.55 -35.80 -19.87
N MET A 25 19.46 -34.68 -19.12
CA MET A 25 19.77 -33.37 -19.67
C MET A 25 21.25 -33.05 -19.52
N VAL A 26 21.91 -32.69 -20.63
CA VAL A 26 23.30 -32.21 -20.63
C VAL A 26 23.30 -30.70 -20.78
N ILE A 27 23.80 -29.98 -19.77
CA ILE A 27 23.75 -28.53 -19.76
C ILE A 27 25.07 -27.92 -19.25
N PRO A 28 25.58 -26.85 -19.90
CA PRO A 28 26.66 -26.06 -19.37
C PRO A 28 26.12 -25.03 -18.33
N LEU A 29 26.67 -25.04 -17.15
CA LEU A 29 26.35 -24.09 -16.07
C LEU A 29 27.55 -23.15 -15.85
N PHE A 30 27.26 -21.88 -15.54
CA PHE A 30 28.25 -20.88 -15.16
C PHE A 30 28.10 -20.58 -13.68
N VAL A 31 29.11 -20.88 -12.89
CA VAL A 31 29.09 -20.82 -11.43
C VAL A 31 30.11 -19.80 -10.96
N GLY A 32 29.65 -18.76 -10.27
CA GLY A 32 30.48 -17.66 -9.79
C GLY A 32 30.48 -17.50 -8.25
N ARG A 33 29.55 -18.15 -7.54
CA ARG A 33 29.45 -18.04 -6.07
C ARG A 33 30.51 -18.89 -5.39
N GLU A 34 31.15 -18.36 -4.37
CA GLU A 34 32.23 -19.04 -3.65
C GLU A 34 31.78 -20.41 -3.07
N LYS A 35 30.62 -20.45 -2.40
CA LYS A 35 30.05 -21.70 -1.86
C LYS A 35 29.78 -22.73 -2.96
N SER A 36 29.31 -22.28 -4.11
CA SER A 36 29.01 -23.14 -5.26
C SER A 36 30.28 -23.67 -5.94
N ILE A 37 31.36 -22.88 -5.97
CA ILE A 37 32.64 -23.29 -6.50
C ILE A 37 33.27 -24.38 -5.60
N LYS A 38 33.25 -24.16 -4.27
CA LYS A 38 33.70 -25.15 -3.27
C LYS A 38 32.92 -26.45 -3.35
N CYS A 39 31.60 -26.36 -3.56
CA CYS A 39 30.73 -27.53 -3.79
C CYS A 39 31.20 -28.37 -5.00
N LEU A 40 31.47 -27.69 -6.13
CA LEU A 40 31.95 -28.37 -7.34
C LEU A 40 33.34 -28.96 -7.17
N GLU A 41 34.25 -28.30 -6.45
CA GLU A 41 35.57 -28.81 -6.14
C GLU A 41 35.48 -30.08 -5.27
N ALA A 42 34.67 -30.04 -4.21
CA ALA A 42 34.41 -31.20 -3.35
C ALA A 42 33.76 -32.38 -4.12
N ALA A 43 32.83 -32.08 -5.05
CA ALA A 43 32.24 -33.11 -5.91
C ALA A 43 33.24 -33.72 -6.88
N MET A 44 34.21 -32.95 -7.40
CA MET A 44 35.27 -33.45 -8.29
C MET A 44 36.30 -34.37 -7.61
N ASP A 45 36.53 -34.16 -6.33
CA ASP A 45 37.44 -34.97 -5.50
C ASP A 45 36.80 -36.29 -5.06
N ASN A 46 35.47 -36.41 -5.14
CA ASN A 46 34.68 -37.62 -4.89
C ASN A 46 34.15 -38.22 -6.21
N ASP A 47 33.00 -38.86 -6.18
CA ASP A 47 32.42 -39.61 -7.30
C ASP A 47 31.95 -38.75 -8.49
N LYS A 48 32.30 -37.46 -8.54
CA LYS A 48 31.88 -36.45 -9.54
C LYS A 48 30.35 -36.27 -9.61
N GLN A 49 29.66 -36.59 -8.52
CA GLN A 49 28.23 -36.44 -8.41
C GLN A 49 27.89 -35.15 -7.60
N VAL A 50 26.86 -34.49 -8.04
CA VAL A 50 26.34 -33.27 -7.39
C VAL A 50 24.82 -33.25 -7.52
N LEU A 51 24.12 -32.87 -6.46
CA LEU A 51 22.68 -32.66 -6.51
C LEU A 51 22.39 -31.22 -6.96
N LEU A 52 21.72 -31.07 -8.08
CA LEU A 52 21.33 -29.80 -8.66
C LEU A 52 19.90 -29.45 -8.20
N VAL A 53 19.75 -28.34 -7.49
CA VAL A 53 18.45 -27.90 -6.95
C VAL A 53 18.22 -26.44 -7.31
N ALA A 54 17.01 -26.09 -7.77
CA ALA A 54 16.67 -24.72 -8.11
C ALA A 54 16.37 -23.88 -6.85
N GLN A 55 16.61 -22.57 -6.94
CA GLN A 55 16.18 -21.61 -5.94
C GLN A 55 14.70 -21.24 -6.12
N LYS A 56 14.01 -20.96 -5.00
CA LYS A 56 12.62 -20.49 -5.01
C LYS A 56 12.51 -19.05 -5.52
N ASP A 57 13.48 -18.18 -5.18
CA ASP A 57 13.58 -16.80 -5.66
C ASP A 57 14.95 -16.55 -6.29
N SER A 58 14.97 -16.17 -7.55
CA SER A 58 16.18 -15.87 -8.32
C SER A 58 16.89 -14.58 -7.88
N ASN A 59 16.26 -13.71 -7.09
CA ASN A 59 16.84 -12.44 -6.63
C ASN A 59 17.77 -12.61 -5.41
N ILE A 60 17.74 -13.75 -4.74
CA ILE A 60 18.58 -14.01 -3.56
C ILE A 60 19.98 -14.41 -4.04
N ASP A 61 20.99 -13.59 -3.71
CA ASP A 61 22.37 -13.86 -4.12
C ASP A 61 23.03 -14.97 -3.29
N GLU A 62 22.77 -15.01 -2.00
CA GLU A 62 23.25 -16.07 -1.10
C GLU A 62 22.06 -16.81 -0.48
N PRO A 63 21.57 -17.88 -1.13
CA PRO A 63 20.43 -18.63 -0.62
C PRO A 63 20.78 -19.43 0.64
N GLU A 64 19.83 -19.47 1.56
CA GLU A 64 19.83 -20.39 2.69
C GLU A 64 19.14 -21.71 2.30
N ALA A 65 19.20 -22.71 3.18
CA ALA A 65 18.55 -24.01 2.93
C ALA A 65 17.03 -23.90 2.71
N SER A 66 16.38 -22.90 3.29
CA SER A 66 14.94 -22.59 3.13
C SER A 66 14.58 -22.01 1.76
N ASP A 67 15.55 -21.41 1.06
CA ASP A 67 15.36 -20.72 -0.21
C ASP A 67 15.51 -21.64 -1.42
N ILE A 68 15.86 -22.90 -1.21
CA ILE A 68 15.99 -23.93 -2.24
C ILE A 68 14.82 -24.89 -2.20
N TYR A 69 14.50 -25.49 -3.37
CA TYR A 69 13.48 -26.53 -3.44
C TYR A 69 13.98 -27.85 -2.82
N GLU A 70 13.05 -28.70 -2.45
CA GLU A 70 13.37 -29.98 -1.79
C GLU A 70 13.69 -31.09 -2.77
N VAL A 71 13.25 -30.98 -4.03
CA VAL A 71 13.49 -31.98 -5.08
C VAL A 71 14.45 -31.41 -6.10
N GLY A 72 15.47 -32.20 -6.43
CA GLY A 72 16.48 -31.89 -7.43
C GLY A 72 16.84 -33.07 -8.31
N THR A 73 17.88 -32.90 -9.10
CA THR A 73 18.43 -33.93 -9.96
C THR A 73 19.88 -34.21 -9.59
N VAL A 74 20.20 -35.44 -9.26
CA VAL A 74 21.59 -35.88 -9.15
C VAL A 74 22.21 -35.83 -10.54
N ALA A 75 23.35 -35.19 -10.66
CA ALA A 75 24.05 -35.01 -11.92
C ALA A 75 25.50 -35.41 -11.81
N THR A 76 26.05 -35.95 -12.93
CA THR A 76 27.47 -36.25 -13.06
C THR A 76 28.19 -35.09 -13.74
N ILE A 77 29.30 -34.66 -13.19
CA ILE A 77 30.16 -33.62 -13.76
C ILE A 77 31.00 -34.24 -14.91
N LEU A 78 30.67 -33.84 -16.14
CA LEU A 78 31.40 -34.32 -17.35
C LEU A 78 32.70 -33.52 -17.59
N GLN A 79 32.64 -32.18 -17.39
CA GLN A 79 33.78 -31.31 -17.61
C GLN A 79 33.69 -30.08 -16.73
N LEU A 80 34.82 -29.65 -16.17
CA LEU A 80 34.94 -28.42 -15.37
C LEU A 80 36.08 -27.57 -15.93
N LEU A 81 35.81 -26.30 -16.22
CA LEU A 81 36.75 -25.33 -16.76
C LEU A 81 36.72 -24.06 -15.94
N LYS A 82 37.85 -23.70 -15.32
CA LYS A 82 38.00 -22.40 -14.61
C LYS A 82 38.31 -21.30 -15.63
N LEU A 83 37.54 -20.25 -15.61
CA LEU A 83 37.68 -19.08 -16.48
C LEU A 83 38.58 -18.01 -15.84
N PRO A 84 39.19 -17.11 -16.65
CA PRO A 84 40.11 -16.08 -16.11
C PRO A 84 39.45 -15.05 -15.21
N ASP A 85 38.14 -14.90 -15.24
CA ASP A 85 37.33 -13.99 -14.41
C ASP A 85 36.96 -14.58 -13.04
N GLY A 86 37.43 -15.80 -12.73
CA GLY A 86 37.16 -16.51 -11.50
C GLY A 86 35.87 -17.33 -11.52
N THR A 87 35.07 -17.26 -12.58
CA THR A 87 33.90 -18.14 -12.74
C THR A 87 34.29 -19.54 -13.20
N VAL A 88 33.45 -20.53 -12.87
CA VAL A 88 33.64 -21.91 -13.27
C VAL A 88 32.55 -22.29 -14.26
N LYS A 89 32.96 -22.72 -15.46
CA LYS A 89 32.05 -23.35 -16.42
C LYS A 89 32.09 -24.85 -16.19
N VAL A 90 30.95 -25.42 -15.85
CA VAL A 90 30.81 -26.86 -15.62
C VAL A 90 29.77 -27.43 -16.58
N LEU A 91 30.12 -28.57 -17.23
CA LEU A 91 29.16 -29.33 -18.02
C LEU A 91 28.69 -30.49 -17.15
N VAL A 92 27.38 -30.57 -16.96
CA VAL A 92 26.75 -31.60 -16.11
C VAL A 92 25.72 -32.39 -16.90
N GLU A 93 25.57 -33.66 -16.55
CA GLU A 93 24.54 -34.55 -17.08
C GLU A 93 23.65 -35.02 -15.92
N GLY A 94 22.36 -34.66 -15.96
CA GLY A 94 21.38 -35.16 -15.00
C GLY A 94 21.20 -36.67 -15.11
N THR A 95 21.20 -37.37 -13.98
CA THR A 95 21.07 -38.83 -13.94
C THR A 95 19.72 -39.28 -13.39
N GLN A 96 19.40 -38.90 -12.17
CA GLN A 96 18.20 -39.35 -11.46
C GLN A 96 17.64 -38.25 -10.53
N ARG A 97 16.33 -38.25 -10.28
CA ARG A 97 15.68 -37.39 -9.31
C ARG A 97 16.04 -37.81 -7.90
N ALA A 98 16.19 -36.81 -7.02
CA ALA A 98 16.36 -37.09 -5.61
C ALA A 98 15.68 -35.98 -4.77
N ALA A 99 15.12 -36.36 -3.62
CA ALA A 99 14.56 -35.47 -2.63
C ALA A 99 15.55 -35.24 -1.48
N VAL A 100 15.76 -33.99 -1.10
CA VAL A 100 16.55 -33.62 0.06
C VAL A 100 15.75 -33.98 1.32
N LYS A 101 16.33 -34.79 2.19
CA LYS A 101 15.74 -35.14 3.49
C LYS A 101 16.24 -34.20 4.60
N GLU A 102 17.55 -34.00 4.65
CA GLU A 102 18.18 -33.17 5.67
C GLU A 102 19.49 -32.58 5.13
N PHE A 103 19.77 -31.34 5.48
CA PHE A 103 21.06 -30.72 5.22
C PHE A 103 22.04 -31.07 6.34
N VAL A 104 23.13 -31.75 5.98
CA VAL A 104 24.18 -32.18 6.91
C VAL A 104 25.16 -31.05 7.22
N SER A 105 25.46 -30.21 6.21
CA SER A 105 26.32 -29.04 6.34
C SER A 105 25.83 -27.91 5.46
N THR A 106 25.93 -26.66 5.98
CA THR A 106 25.55 -25.41 5.29
C THR A 106 26.63 -24.32 5.35
N ASP A 107 27.73 -24.56 6.08
CA ASP A 107 28.72 -23.52 6.40
C ASP A 107 29.62 -23.21 5.20
N GLU A 108 30.40 -24.18 4.73
CA GLU A 108 31.32 -23.98 3.60
C GLU A 108 30.60 -24.14 2.25
N PHE A 109 29.76 -25.15 2.12
CA PHE A 109 28.85 -25.43 1.01
C PHE A 109 27.76 -26.37 1.49
N PHE A 110 26.69 -26.49 0.70
CA PHE A 110 25.58 -27.35 1.07
C PHE A 110 25.92 -28.83 0.83
N VAL A 111 25.73 -29.65 1.86
CA VAL A 111 25.75 -31.10 1.79
C VAL A 111 24.43 -31.61 2.36
N ALA A 112 23.76 -32.48 1.65
CA ALA A 112 22.49 -33.02 2.08
C ALA A 112 22.46 -34.55 1.93
N THR A 113 21.68 -35.17 2.85
CA THR A 113 21.20 -36.53 2.67
C THR A 113 20.01 -36.51 1.74
N ALA A 114 20.15 -37.14 0.57
CA ALA A 114 19.12 -37.23 -0.45
C ALA A 114 18.62 -38.64 -0.63
N GLU A 115 17.35 -38.80 -0.92
CA GLU A 115 16.69 -40.07 -1.25
C GLU A 115 16.33 -40.06 -2.73
N PHE A 116 16.69 -41.11 -3.44
CA PHE A 116 16.33 -41.26 -4.85
C PHE A 116 14.81 -41.42 -5.01
N LEU A 117 14.26 -40.66 -5.97
CA LEU A 117 12.86 -40.79 -6.33
C LEU A 117 12.71 -41.68 -7.57
N GLU A 118 12.06 -42.81 -7.37
CA GLU A 118 11.68 -43.68 -8.49
C GLU A 118 10.47 -43.11 -9.23
N SER A 119 10.55 -43.08 -10.58
CA SER A 119 9.40 -42.68 -11.39
C SER A 119 8.44 -43.84 -11.56
N THR A 120 7.15 -43.61 -11.28
CA THR A 120 6.10 -44.59 -11.56
C THR A 120 5.75 -44.53 -13.03
N GLU A 121 6.01 -45.61 -13.79
CA GLU A 121 5.75 -45.64 -15.22
C GLU A 121 4.26 -45.81 -15.55
N ILE A 122 3.88 -45.34 -16.74
CA ILE A 122 2.53 -45.53 -17.28
C ILE A 122 2.33 -46.99 -17.67
N PRO A 123 1.15 -47.60 -17.39
CA PRO A 123 0.84 -48.95 -17.83
C PRO A 123 1.00 -49.10 -19.34
N GLU A 124 1.65 -50.21 -19.80
CA GLU A 124 1.94 -50.47 -21.22
C GLU A 124 0.75 -50.25 -22.17
N ALA A 125 -0.47 -50.55 -21.70
CA ALA A 125 -1.70 -50.39 -22.49
C ALA A 125 -2.07 -48.94 -22.79
N GLU A 126 -1.64 -47.98 -21.96
CA GLU A 126 -1.93 -46.53 -22.09
C GLU A 126 -0.74 -45.72 -22.62
N GLN A 127 0.47 -46.30 -22.55
CA GLN A 127 1.73 -45.61 -22.84
C GLN A 127 1.77 -45.00 -24.25
N ASP A 128 1.43 -45.80 -25.27
CA ASP A 128 1.41 -45.35 -26.66
C ASP A 128 0.43 -44.20 -26.93
N VAL A 129 -0.70 -44.20 -26.23
CA VAL A 129 -1.73 -43.16 -26.39
C VAL A 129 -1.24 -41.85 -25.80
N PHE A 130 -0.69 -41.89 -24.58
CA PHE A 130 -0.14 -40.70 -23.93
C PHE A 130 1.03 -40.11 -24.70
N MET A 131 1.96 -40.94 -25.16
CA MET A 131 3.11 -40.51 -25.94
C MET A 131 2.69 -39.82 -27.26
N ARG A 132 1.80 -40.41 -28.02
CA ARG A 132 1.31 -39.83 -29.28
C ARG A 132 0.57 -38.51 -29.02
N SER A 133 -0.26 -38.46 -27.99
CA SER A 133 -0.99 -37.24 -27.63
C SER A 133 -0.04 -36.13 -27.25
N ALA A 134 0.93 -36.39 -26.36
CA ALA A 134 1.90 -35.41 -25.89
C ALA A 134 2.79 -34.90 -27.05
N VAL A 135 3.30 -35.79 -27.90
CA VAL A 135 4.13 -35.43 -29.08
C VAL A 135 3.31 -34.58 -30.06
N SER A 136 2.07 -34.97 -30.35
CA SER A 136 1.19 -34.20 -31.26
C SER A 136 0.89 -32.79 -30.73
N GLN A 137 0.64 -32.67 -29.45
CA GLN A 137 0.38 -31.36 -28.80
C GLN A 137 1.66 -30.52 -28.75
N PHE A 138 2.80 -31.11 -28.46
CA PHE A 138 4.09 -30.42 -28.49
C PHE A 138 4.46 -29.96 -29.92
N GLU A 139 4.17 -30.75 -30.96
CA GLU A 139 4.34 -30.33 -32.35
C GLU A 139 3.46 -29.08 -32.66
N GLY A 140 2.19 -29.07 -32.20
CA GLY A 140 1.29 -27.91 -32.31
C GLY A 140 1.85 -26.68 -31.62
N TYR A 141 2.41 -26.84 -30.43
CA TYR A 141 3.03 -25.81 -29.64
C TYR A 141 4.29 -25.24 -30.30
N VAL A 142 5.22 -26.07 -30.74
CA VAL A 142 6.46 -25.65 -31.44
C VAL A 142 6.15 -24.88 -32.73
N LYS A 143 5.14 -25.31 -33.52
CA LYS A 143 4.73 -24.58 -34.72
C LYS A 143 4.21 -23.17 -34.48
N LEU A 144 3.66 -22.92 -33.29
CA LEU A 144 3.13 -21.61 -32.91
C LEU A 144 4.15 -20.76 -32.15
N ASN A 145 5.05 -21.37 -31.40
CA ASN A 145 6.02 -20.71 -30.55
C ASN A 145 7.39 -20.57 -31.23
N LYS A 146 7.69 -19.37 -31.74
CA LYS A 146 8.93 -19.06 -32.44
C LYS A 146 10.20 -19.10 -31.56
N LYS A 147 10.06 -19.24 -30.26
CA LYS A 147 11.18 -19.27 -29.31
C LYS A 147 11.82 -20.67 -29.21
N ILE A 148 11.14 -21.68 -29.71
CA ILE A 148 11.63 -23.06 -29.69
C ILE A 148 12.18 -23.42 -31.10
N ALA A 149 13.41 -23.93 -31.14
CA ALA A 149 14.02 -24.33 -32.40
C ALA A 149 13.30 -25.55 -32.98
N PRO A 150 13.03 -25.60 -34.30
CA PRO A 150 12.31 -26.72 -34.90
C PRO A 150 13.03 -28.08 -34.75
N GLU A 151 14.37 -28.07 -34.57
CA GLU A 151 15.20 -29.29 -34.37
C GLU A 151 14.82 -30.06 -33.10
N VAL A 152 14.29 -29.36 -32.09
CA VAL A 152 13.82 -29.96 -30.82
C VAL A 152 12.71 -30.99 -31.07
N LEU A 153 11.85 -30.73 -32.07
CA LEU A 153 10.79 -31.66 -32.43
C LEU A 153 11.33 -33.03 -32.89
N SER A 154 12.39 -33.01 -33.67
CA SER A 154 13.05 -34.28 -34.13
C SER A 154 13.65 -35.04 -32.95
N SER A 155 14.21 -34.35 -31.97
CA SER A 155 14.76 -34.98 -30.76
C SER A 155 13.66 -35.61 -29.90
N VAL A 156 12.50 -34.96 -29.78
CA VAL A 156 11.35 -35.44 -28.99
C VAL A 156 10.67 -36.65 -29.69
N GLN A 157 10.53 -36.62 -31.02
CA GLN A 157 9.91 -37.71 -31.78
C GLN A 157 10.68 -39.02 -31.76
N GLY A 158 11.98 -38.98 -31.44
CA GLY A 158 12.84 -40.17 -31.39
C GLY A 158 12.92 -40.82 -30.00
N ILE A 159 12.18 -40.34 -29.00
CA ILE A 159 12.22 -40.88 -27.64
C ILE A 159 11.13 -41.94 -27.47
N GLU A 160 11.51 -43.14 -27.06
CA GLU A 160 10.61 -44.27 -26.82
C GLU A 160 10.19 -44.39 -25.33
N GLU A 161 10.95 -43.80 -24.43
CA GLU A 161 10.72 -43.84 -22.99
C GLU A 161 9.86 -42.66 -22.53
N THR A 162 8.71 -42.93 -21.88
CA THR A 162 7.73 -41.90 -21.47
C THR A 162 8.26 -40.89 -20.46
N ALA A 163 9.06 -41.36 -19.50
CA ALA A 163 9.67 -40.50 -18.50
C ALA A 163 10.65 -39.50 -19.13
N ARG A 164 11.52 -40.00 -20.03
CA ARG A 164 12.49 -39.21 -20.77
C ARG A 164 11.82 -38.23 -21.75
N LEU A 165 10.71 -38.65 -22.37
CA LEU A 165 9.91 -37.79 -23.23
C LEU A 165 9.39 -36.58 -22.45
N ALA A 166 8.76 -36.80 -21.30
CA ALA A 166 8.21 -35.73 -20.44
C ALA A 166 9.32 -34.74 -19.99
N ASP A 167 10.46 -35.26 -19.57
CA ASP A 167 11.60 -34.47 -19.12
C ASP A 167 12.22 -33.64 -20.25
N THR A 168 12.35 -34.21 -21.43
CA THR A 168 12.85 -33.48 -22.61
C THR A 168 11.90 -32.38 -23.04
N MET A 169 10.58 -32.61 -23.01
CA MET A 169 9.59 -31.59 -23.29
C MET A 169 9.65 -30.45 -22.25
N ALA A 170 9.68 -30.76 -20.96
CA ALA A 170 9.78 -29.78 -19.90
C ALA A 170 11.05 -28.91 -19.98
N ALA A 171 12.17 -29.51 -20.35
CA ALA A 171 13.45 -28.83 -20.53
C ALA A 171 13.40 -27.76 -21.63
N HIS A 172 12.73 -28.05 -22.75
CA HIS A 172 12.69 -27.19 -23.92
C HIS A 172 11.51 -26.19 -23.93
N MET A 173 10.52 -26.33 -23.03
CA MET A 173 9.45 -25.39 -22.89
C MET A 173 9.93 -24.11 -22.13
N PRO A 174 9.63 -22.90 -22.62
CA PRO A 174 9.97 -21.64 -21.95
C PRO A 174 9.04 -21.33 -20.78
N LEU A 175 8.98 -22.24 -19.82
CA LEU A 175 8.19 -22.16 -18.59
C LEU A 175 8.93 -21.38 -17.50
N LYS A 176 8.19 -20.89 -16.52
CA LYS A 176 8.76 -20.32 -15.30
C LYS A 176 9.46 -21.40 -14.46
N VAL A 177 10.45 -20.98 -13.67
CA VAL A 177 11.20 -21.91 -12.79
C VAL A 177 10.26 -22.72 -11.89
N SER A 178 9.24 -22.08 -11.32
CA SER A 178 8.24 -22.74 -10.46
C SER A 178 7.43 -23.82 -11.20
N GLU A 179 7.12 -23.62 -12.48
CA GLU A 179 6.39 -24.60 -13.30
C GLU A 179 7.30 -25.76 -13.71
N LYS A 180 8.55 -25.44 -14.08
CA LYS A 180 9.58 -26.45 -14.34
C LYS A 180 9.87 -27.31 -13.12
N GLN A 181 9.99 -26.65 -11.96
CA GLN A 181 10.22 -27.35 -10.70
C GLN A 181 9.07 -28.29 -10.36
N LYS A 182 7.84 -27.83 -10.54
CA LYS A 182 6.66 -28.67 -10.32
C LYS A 182 6.63 -29.89 -11.23
N ALA A 183 7.03 -29.75 -12.50
CA ALA A 183 7.18 -30.88 -13.41
C ALA A 183 8.28 -31.85 -12.96
N LEU A 184 9.36 -31.37 -12.32
CA LEU A 184 10.41 -32.23 -11.75
C LEU A 184 9.90 -33.00 -10.51
N GLU A 185 9.04 -32.39 -9.68
CA GLU A 185 8.51 -32.97 -8.45
C GLU A 185 7.52 -34.11 -8.68
N TYR A 186 6.83 -34.15 -9.83
CA TYR A 186 5.94 -35.27 -10.15
C TYR A 186 6.71 -36.56 -10.36
N ALA A 187 6.63 -37.50 -9.42
CA ALA A 187 7.19 -38.85 -9.52
C ALA A 187 6.40 -39.72 -10.51
N ASP A 188 5.08 -39.56 -10.58
CA ASP A 188 4.22 -40.25 -11.54
C ASP A 188 4.36 -39.63 -12.94
N VAL A 189 4.80 -40.45 -13.90
CA VAL A 189 5.02 -40.00 -15.28
C VAL A 189 3.72 -39.59 -15.98
N LYS A 190 2.58 -40.17 -15.62
CA LYS A 190 1.27 -39.82 -16.15
C LYS A 190 0.86 -38.42 -15.71
N GLU A 191 0.93 -38.15 -14.40
CA GLU A 191 0.59 -36.83 -13.84
C GLU A 191 1.53 -35.75 -14.41
N ARG A 192 2.81 -36.06 -14.59
CA ARG A 192 3.79 -35.15 -15.18
C ARG A 192 3.43 -34.80 -16.61
N LEU A 193 3.08 -35.79 -17.46
CA LEU A 193 2.68 -35.58 -18.85
C LEU A 193 1.35 -34.80 -18.92
N GLU A 194 0.37 -35.14 -18.10
CA GLU A 194 -0.90 -34.43 -18.04
C GLU A 194 -0.68 -32.96 -17.65
N PHE A 195 0.18 -32.69 -16.68
CA PHE A 195 0.55 -31.34 -16.28
C PHE A 195 1.20 -30.54 -17.41
N LEU A 196 2.16 -31.15 -18.11
CA LEU A 196 2.83 -30.51 -19.26
C LEU A 196 1.85 -30.27 -20.43
N MET A 197 0.96 -31.22 -20.70
CA MET A 197 -0.07 -31.06 -21.73
C MET A 197 -1.04 -29.94 -21.40
N ALA A 198 -1.46 -29.81 -20.15
CA ALA A 198 -2.32 -28.70 -19.71
C ALA A 198 -1.64 -27.31 -19.86
N LEU A 199 -0.35 -27.23 -19.53
CA LEU A 199 0.44 -26.01 -19.74
C LEU A 199 0.56 -25.65 -21.23
N MET A 200 0.83 -26.66 -22.08
CA MET A 200 0.90 -26.45 -23.53
C MET A 200 -0.43 -25.99 -24.12
N GLU A 201 -1.54 -26.54 -23.68
CA GLU A 201 -2.87 -26.15 -24.16
C GLU A 201 -3.17 -24.68 -23.85
N GLY A 202 -2.88 -24.23 -22.60
CA GLY A 202 -3.02 -22.84 -22.22
C GLY A 202 -2.14 -21.89 -23.04
N GLU A 203 -0.89 -22.26 -23.30
CA GLU A 203 0.03 -21.48 -24.12
C GLU A 203 -0.37 -21.45 -25.61
N ILE A 204 -0.85 -22.56 -26.16
CA ILE A 204 -1.37 -22.65 -27.54
C ILE A 204 -2.54 -21.70 -27.74
N ASP A 205 -3.47 -21.66 -26.79
CA ASP A 205 -4.62 -20.76 -26.85
C ASP A 205 -4.20 -19.30 -26.83
N LEU A 206 -3.26 -18.92 -25.95
CA LEU A 206 -2.70 -17.56 -25.90
C LEU A 206 -2.03 -17.17 -27.22
N LEU A 207 -1.20 -18.04 -27.79
CA LEU A 207 -0.49 -17.79 -29.04
C LEU A 207 -1.46 -17.68 -30.24
N GLN A 208 -2.57 -18.45 -30.24
CA GLN A 208 -3.61 -18.34 -31.26
C GLN A 208 -4.35 -17.01 -31.17
N VAL A 209 -4.68 -16.54 -29.96
CA VAL A 209 -5.31 -15.23 -29.74
C VAL A 209 -4.39 -14.11 -30.20
N GLU A 210 -3.10 -14.18 -29.85
CA GLU A 210 -2.09 -13.20 -30.31
C GLU A 210 -2.00 -13.16 -31.84
N LYS A 211 -1.97 -14.30 -32.50
CA LYS A 211 -1.97 -14.42 -33.98
C LYS A 211 -3.22 -13.80 -34.60
N LYS A 212 -4.41 -14.03 -34.00
CA LYS A 212 -5.68 -13.42 -34.47
C LYS A 212 -5.65 -11.90 -34.31
N ILE A 213 -5.12 -11.39 -33.19
CA ILE A 213 -4.99 -9.94 -32.96
C ILE A 213 -4.04 -9.33 -34.00
N ARG A 214 -2.85 -9.90 -34.20
CA ARG A 214 -1.88 -9.41 -35.21
C ARG A 214 -2.48 -9.43 -36.62
N SER A 215 -3.22 -10.47 -36.97
CA SER A 215 -3.89 -10.55 -38.28
C SER A 215 -4.98 -9.48 -38.45
N ARG A 216 -5.74 -9.19 -37.38
CA ARG A 216 -6.73 -8.10 -37.37
C ARG A 216 -6.08 -6.72 -37.57
N VAL A 217 -5.01 -6.46 -36.80
CA VAL A 217 -4.26 -5.22 -36.90
C VAL A 217 -3.69 -5.03 -38.31
N LYS A 218 -3.11 -6.10 -38.89
CA LYS A 218 -2.59 -6.05 -40.27
C LYS A 218 -3.68 -5.74 -41.30
N LYS A 219 -4.85 -6.41 -41.22
CA LYS A 219 -5.99 -6.12 -42.09
C LYS A 219 -6.54 -4.70 -41.93
N GLN A 220 -6.53 -4.19 -40.70
CA GLN A 220 -6.95 -2.82 -40.39
C GLN A 220 -5.97 -1.81 -41.05
N MET A 221 -4.66 -2.05 -40.96
CA MET A 221 -3.65 -1.23 -41.59
C MET A 221 -3.75 -1.25 -43.12
N GLU A 222 -3.91 -2.45 -43.72
CA GLU A 222 -4.10 -2.58 -45.19
C GLU A 222 -5.36 -1.86 -45.67
N LYS A 223 -6.46 -1.90 -44.90
CA LYS A 223 -7.69 -1.15 -45.20
C LYS A 223 -7.47 0.34 -45.12
N SER A 224 -6.79 0.84 -44.08
CA SER A 224 -6.47 2.26 -43.91
C SER A 224 -5.54 2.77 -45.01
N GLN A 225 -4.53 1.98 -45.42
CA GLN A 225 -3.69 2.34 -46.55
C GLN A 225 -4.44 2.45 -47.86
N ARG A 226 -5.40 1.56 -48.09
CA ARG A 226 -6.24 1.57 -49.31
C ARG A 226 -7.22 2.75 -49.29
N GLU A 227 -7.81 3.07 -48.17
CA GLU A 227 -8.66 4.28 -47.98
C GLU A 227 -7.86 5.57 -48.19
N TYR A 228 -6.62 5.59 -47.73
CA TYR A 228 -5.70 6.70 -47.98
C TYR A 228 -5.42 6.90 -49.48
N TYR A 229 -5.02 5.82 -50.16
CA TYR A 229 -4.70 5.91 -51.60
C TYR A 229 -5.89 6.40 -52.43
N LEU A 230 -7.09 5.95 -52.07
CA LEU A 230 -8.33 6.40 -52.68
C LEU A 230 -8.63 7.87 -52.36
N ASN A 231 -8.36 8.33 -51.11
CA ASN A 231 -8.54 9.74 -50.74
C ASN A 231 -7.50 10.67 -51.42
N GLU A 232 -6.26 10.22 -51.58
CA GLU A 232 -5.26 10.98 -52.32
C GLU A 232 -5.59 11.07 -53.83
N GLN A 233 -6.07 10.00 -54.42
CA GLN A 233 -6.59 10.04 -55.80
C GLN A 233 -7.80 10.99 -55.89
N MET A 234 -8.71 10.98 -54.94
CA MET A 234 -9.88 11.85 -54.90
C MET A 234 -9.45 13.33 -54.73
N LYS A 235 -8.43 13.66 -53.88
CA LYS A 235 -7.89 14.99 -53.75
C LYS A 235 -7.14 15.46 -55.02
N ALA A 236 -6.40 14.58 -55.69
CA ALA A 236 -5.77 14.88 -56.94
C ALA A 236 -6.76 15.20 -58.05
N ILE A 237 -7.83 14.41 -58.11
CA ILE A 237 -8.96 14.63 -59.07
C ILE A 237 -9.72 15.91 -58.72
N GLN A 238 -9.99 16.21 -57.45
CA GLN A 238 -10.62 17.47 -57.04
C GLN A 238 -9.77 18.69 -57.33
N LYS A 239 -8.42 18.57 -57.17
CA LYS A 239 -7.49 19.64 -57.52
C LYS A 239 -7.39 19.92 -59.03
N GLU A 240 -7.59 18.88 -59.87
CA GLU A 240 -7.66 19.02 -61.32
C GLU A 240 -9.04 19.56 -61.80
N LEU A 241 -10.10 19.40 -61.02
CA LEU A 241 -11.46 19.85 -61.33
C LEU A 241 -11.80 21.26 -60.85
N GLY A 242 -10.88 21.99 -60.20
CA GLY A 242 -10.99 23.40 -59.92
C GLY A 242 -11.98 23.86 -58.85
N ASP A 243 -12.48 22.96 -57.98
CA ASP A 243 -13.40 23.29 -56.90
C ASP A 243 -12.69 23.27 -55.54
N MET A 244 -11.85 24.22 -55.26
CA MET A 244 -11.25 24.40 -53.92
C MET A 244 -11.01 25.89 -53.56
N ASP A 245 -12.11 26.63 -53.39
CA ASP A 245 -12.02 27.96 -52.77
C ASP A 245 -12.76 28.10 -51.43
N ASP A 246 -13.31 27.02 -50.85
CA ASP A 246 -14.12 27.12 -49.61
C ASP A 246 -13.83 26.10 -48.51
N VAL A 247 -12.64 25.48 -48.43
CA VAL A 247 -12.23 24.75 -47.25
C VAL A 247 -11.30 25.64 -46.43
N PRO A 248 -11.68 26.07 -45.19
CA PRO A 248 -10.74 26.81 -44.33
C PRO A 248 -9.50 25.98 -44.17
N ASP A 249 -8.33 26.48 -44.54
CA ASP A 249 -7.07 25.78 -44.40
C ASP A 249 -6.90 25.36 -42.94
N GLU A 250 -6.92 24.07 -42.67
CA GLU A 250 -6.78 23.51 -41.32
C GLU A 250 -5.57 24.09 -40.60
N PHE A 251 -4.52 24.42 -41.32
CA PHE A 251 -3.31 25.05 -40.83
C PHE A 251 -3.48 26.54 -40.48
N GLU A 252 -4.35 27.27 -41.18
CA GLU A 252 -4.74 28.63 -40.78
C GLU A 252 -5.55 28.60 -39.47
N GLY A 253 -6.43 27.62 -39.33
CA GLY A 253 -7.18 27.38 -38.09
C GLY A 253 -6.26 27.09 -36.90
N LEU A 254 -5.23 26.25 -37.07
CA LEU A 254 -4.22 25.98 -36.05
C LEU A 254 -3.36 27.22 -35.74
N THR A 255 -2.96 28.00 -36.76
CA THR A 255 -2.21 29.24 -36.56
C THR A 255 -2.99 30.23 -35.70
N LYS A 256 -4.27 30.46 -35.99
CA LYS A 256 -5.15 31.32 -35.18
C LYS A 256 -5.28 30.83 -33.73
N LYS A 257 -5.46 29.52 -33.52
CA LYS A 257 -5.52 28.95 -32.17
C LYS A 257 -4.21 29.09 -31.38
N ILE A 258 -3.05 29.02 -32.04
CA ILE A 258 -1.74 29.28 -31.43
C ILE A 258 -1.66 30.73 -30.94
N GLU A 259 -2.09 31.69 -31.75
CA GLU A 259 -2.12 33.10 -31.38
C GLU A 259 -3.13 33.39 -30.25
N GLU A 260 -4.32 32.80 -30.32
CA GLU A 260 -5.35 32.92 -29.27
C GLU A 260 -4.92 32.29 -27.94
N ALA A 261 -4.07 31.28 -27.95
CA ALA A 261 -3.54 30.64 -26.74
C ALA A 261 -2.64 31.56 -25.92
N ALA A 262 -2.12 32.63 -26.53
CA ALA A 262 -1.29 33.67 -25.91
C ALA A 262 -0.10 33.09 -25.12
N MET A 263 0.65 32.20 -25.77
CA MET A 263 1.82 31.51 -25.21
C MET A 263 2.96 32.52 -24.96
N PRO A 264 3.94 32.22 -24.07
CA PRO A 264 5.21 32.90 -23.99
C PRO A 264 5.95 32.79 -25.34
N ALA A 265 6.83 33.78 -25.65
CA ALA A 265 7.50 33.86 -26.94
C ALA A 265 8.23 32.56 -27.33
N GLU A 266 8.93 31.94 -26.39
CA GLU A 266 9.65 30.68 -26.60
C GLU A 266 8.70 29.53 -26.98
N ALA A 267 7.59 29.39 -26.24
CA ALA A 267 6.59 28.34 -26.47
C ALA A 267 5.87 28.57 -27.83
N GLU A 268 5.58 29.81 -28.16
CA GLU A 268 4.95 30.19 -29.43
C GLU A 268 5.86 29.90 -30.62
N GLU A 269 7.14 30.32 -30.56
CA GLU A 269 8.13 30.06 -31.58
C GLU A 269 8.31 28.55 -31.81
N LYS A 270 8.47 27.79 -30.74
CA LYS A 270 8.59 26.34 -30.82
C LYS A 270 7.35 25.69 -31.44
N THR A 271 6.16 26.10 -31.02
CA THR A 271 4.90 25.56 -31.55
C THR A 271 4.71 25.91 -33.02
N LYS A 272 5.08 27.15 -33.47
CA LYS A 272 5.07 27.55 -34.87
C LYS A 272 6.09 26.76 -35.68
N SER A 273 7.27 26.48 -35.13
CA SER A 273 8.28 25.63 -35.78
C SER A 273 7.77 24.24 -36.04
N GLU A 274 7.12 23.63 -35.04
CA GLU A 274 6.51 22.29 -35.17
C GLU A 274 5.32 22.31 -36.16
N LEU A 275 4.52 23.39 -36.20
CA LEU A 275 3.45 23.53 -37.18
C LEU A 275 4.03 23.61 -38.62
N ASN A 276 5.15 24.29 -38.81
CA ASN A 276 5.81 24.36 -40.13
C ASN A 276 6.37 22.98 -40.53
N LYS A 277 6.89 22.18 -39.58
CA LYS A 277 7.28 20.80 -39.86
C LYS A 277 6.07 19.95 -40.24
N LEU A 278 4.94 20.10 -39.52
CA LEU A 278 3.70 19.38 -39.81
C LEU A 278 3.18 19.67 -41.22
N LYS A 279 3.29 20.92 -41.71
CA LYS A 279 2.91 21.28 -43.08
C LYS A 279 3.71 20.54 -44.14
N MET A 280 4.95 20.14 -43.84
CA MET A 280 5.86 19.43 -44.78
C MET A 280 5.74 17.90 -44.65
N MET A 281 5.05 17.40 -43.62
CA MET A 281 4.90 15.95 -43.37
C MET A 281 3.69 15.37 -44.10
N SER A 282 3.79 14.10 -44.48
CA SER A 282 2.63 13.36 -44.95
C SER A 282 1.58 13.25 -43.84
N PRO A 283 0.32 13.66 -44.06
CA PRO A 283 -0.73 13.65 -43.04
C PRO A 283 -0.96 12.28 -42.36
N MET A 284 -0.56 11.21 -43.03
CA MET A 284 -0.75 9.81 -42.54
C MET A 284 0.49 9.22 -41.92
N SER A 285 1.56 9.99 -41.78
CA SER A 285 2.73 9.48 -41.07
C SER A 285 2.45 9.41 -39.56
N ALA A 286 2.97 8.39 -38.88
CA ALA A 286 2.90 8.30 -37.42
C ALA A 286 3.54 9.53 -36.75
N GLU A 287 4.55 10.11 -37.38
CA GLU A 287 5.28 11.30 -36.96
C GLU A 287 4.40 12.55 -37.01
N ALA A 288 3.60 12.74 -38.09
CA ALA A 288 2.63 13.82 -38.17
C ALA A 288 1.59 13.78 -37.07
N THR A 289 1.13 12.58 -36.69
CA THR A 289 0.21 12.39 -35.56
C THR A 289 0.84 12.81 -34.23
N VAL A 290 2.10 12.48 -34.00
CA VAL A 290 2.84 12.89 -32.78
C VAL A 290 3.00 14.40 -32.72
N VAL A 291 3.43 15.03 -33.82
CA VAL A 291 3.57 16.49 -33.90
C VAL A 291 2.25 17.22 -33.75
N ARG A 292 1.17 16.71 -34.35
CA ARG A 292 -0.17 17.26 -34.20
C ARG A 292 -0.65 17.18 -32.73
N THR A 293 -0.49 16.03 -32.09
CA THR A 293 -0.85 15.85 -30.67
C THR A 293 -0.06 16.81 -29.77
N TYR A 294 1.20 17.06 -30.09
CA TYR A 294 2.02 18.05 -29.39
C TYR A 294 1.45 19.46 -29.55
N ILE A 295 1.14 19.91 -30.79
CA ILE A 295 0.56 21.23 -31.06
C ILE A 295 -0.79 21.37 -30.34
N ASP A 296 -1.65 20.37 -30.40
CA ASP A 296 -2.96 20.37 -29.70
C ASP A 296 -2.78 20.47 -28.19
N THR A 297 -1.76 19.80 -27.63
CA THR A 297 -1.40 19.89 -26.22
C THR A 297 -0.95 21.31 -25.86
N MET A 298 -0.04 21.90 -26.65
CA MET A 298 0.47 23.25 -26.43
C MET A 298 -0.65 24.30 -26.48
N ILE A 299 -1.60 24.17 -27.40
CA ILE A 299 -2.79 25.03 -27.49
C ILE A 299 -3.72 24.82 -26.28
N GLY A 300 -3.85 23.57 -25.81
CA GLY A 300 -4.73 23.21 -24.69
C GLY A 300 -4.25 23.68 -23.31
N VAL A 301 -2.96 23.97 -23.15
CA VAL A 301 -2.40 24.46 -21.90
C VAL A 301 -2.82 25.92 -21.64
N PRO A 302 -3.31 26.28 -20.44
CA PRO A 302 -3.75 27.64 -20.15
C PRO A 302 -2.58 28.58 -19.82
N TRP A 303 -1.93 29.15 -20.83
CA TRP A 303 -0.77 30.02 -20.66
C TRP A 303 -1.08 31.36 -19.98
N LYS A 304 -2.22 31.97 -20.29
CA LYS A 304 -2.58 33.33 -19.81
C LYS A 304 -3.93 33.42 -19.14
N LYS A 305 -4.85 32.52 -19.45
CA LYS A 305 -6.23 32.55 -18.98
C LYS A 305 -6.31 32.32 -17.47
N ARG A 306 -6.92 33.27 -16.72
CA ARG A 306 -7.06 33.22 -15.25
C ARG A 306 -8.52 33.25 -14.84
N SER A 307 -8.82 32.61 -13.72
CA SER A 307 -10.09 32.80 -12.98
C SER A 307 -10.01 34.07 -12.13
N LYS A 308 -11.17 34.71 -11.89
CA LYS A 308 -11.27 35.85 -10.99
C LYS A 308 -11.11 35.40 -9.54
N VAL A 309 -10.04 35.82 -8.88
CA VAL A 309 -9.78 35.51 -7.47
C VAL A 309 -10.61 36.45 -6.60
N LYS A 310 -11.37 35.85 -5.67
CA LYS A 310 -12.10 36.57 -4.63
C LYS A 310 -11.16 36.84 -3.46
N LYS A 311 -11.21 38.04 -2.91
CA LYS A 311 -10.29 38.48 -1.86
C LYS A 311 -11.03 38.80 -0.55
N ASP A 312 -12.30 38.44 -0.39
CA ASP A 312 -13.15 38.69 0.75
C ASP A 312 -12.96 37.58 1.80
N LEU A 313 -12.24 37.88 2.88
CA LEU A 313 -11.93 36.96 3.95
C LEU A 313 -13.16 36.59 4.78
N ALA A 314 -14.07 37.55 5.03
CA ALA A 314 -15.29 37.26 5.79
C ALA A 314 -16.18 36.26 5.05
N LYS A 315 -16.27 36.43 3.72
CA LYS A 315 -16.99 35.45 2.88
C LYS A 315 -16.29 34.10 2.76
N ALA A 316 -14.96 34.09 2.86
CA ALA A 316 -14.21 32.85 2.91
C ALA A 316 -14.48 32.09 4.20
N GLU A 317 -14.51 32.74 5.32
CA GLU A 317 -14.88 32.20 6.64
C GLU A 317 -16.31 31.63 6.62
N GLU A 318 -17.29 32.43 6.14
CA GLU A 318 -18.67 31.96 5.98
C GLU A 318 -18.79 30.68 5.14
N ILE A 319 -18.06 30.58 4.05
CA ILE A 319 -18.06 29.37 3.19
C ILE A 319 -17.46 28.18 3.93
N LEU A 320 -16.35 28.37 4.65
CA LEU A 320 -15.71 27.30 5.41
C LEU A 320 -16.62 26.82 6.55
N ASP A 321 -17.34 27.73 7.24
CA ASP A 321 -18.29 27.39 8.28
C ASP A 321 -19.54 26.68 7.76
N ALA A 322 -20.05 27.13 6.62
CA ALA A 322 -21.18 26.47 5.97
C ALA A 322 -20.87 25.04 5.47
N ASP A 323 -19.63 24.79 5.07
CA ASP A 323 -19.22 23.49 4.50
C ASP A 323 -18.69 22.51 5.55
N HIS A 324 -18.15 22.99 6.66
CA HIS A 324 -17.47 22.17 7.66
C HIS A 324 -17.91 22.55 9.07
N TYR A 325 -18.51 21.61 9.77
CA TYR A 325 -18.85 21.77 11.17
C TYR A 325 -17.61 21.50 12.05
N GLY A 326 -17.39 22.30 13.07
CA GLY A 326 -16.18 22.22 13.91
C GLY A 326 -14.92 22.64 13.16
N LEU A 327 -13.77 22.09 13.52
CA LEU A 327 -12.46 22.38 12.94
C LEU A 327 -12.03 23.86 13.05
N ASP A 328 -12.44 24.58 14.09
CA ASP A 328 -12.28 26.03 14.19
C ASP A 328 -10.83 26.48 14.10
N LYS A 329 -9.90 25.80 14.80
CA LYS A 329 -8.44 26.04 14.68
C LYS A 329 -7.91 25.82 13.26
N VAL A 330 -8.45 24.84 12.54
CA VAL A 330 -8.04 24.52 11.14
C VAL A 330 -8.53 25.62 10.21
N LYS A 331 -9.78 26.07 10.37
CA LYS A 331 -10.37 27.17 9.60
C LYS A 331 -9.63 28.48 9.85
N GLU A 332 -9.34 28.82 11.13
CA GLU A 332 -8.57 29.99 11.52
C GLU A 332 -7.20 30.01 10.81
N ARG A 333 -6.46 28.89 10.84
CA ARG A 333 -5.16 28.78 10.13
C ARG A 333 -5.29 28.93 8.62
N ILE A 334 -6.34 28.38 8.02
CA ILE A 334 -6.61 28.58 6.58
C ILE A 334 -6.89 30.06 6.29
N ILE A 335 -7.69 30.73 7.11
CA ILE A 335 -7.99 32.17 6.94
C ILE A 335 -6.75 33.04 7.15
N GLU A 336 -5.90 32.74 8.14
CA GLU A 336 -4.60 33.41 8.33
C GLU A 336 -3.73 33.29 7.07
N TYR A 337 -3.61 32.06 6.52
CA TYR A 337 -2.87 31.82 5.30
C TYR A 337 -3.41 32.62 4.12
N LEU A 338 -4.73 32.63 3.92
CA LEU A 338 -5.38 33.41 2.87
C LEU A 338 -5.19 34.91 3.07
N ALA A 339 -5.19 35.41 4.31
CA ALA A 339 -4.95 36.81 4.64
C ALA A 339 -3.54 37.27 4.25
N VAL A 340 -2.52 36.45 4.56
CA VAL A 340 -1.13 36.71 4.15
C VAL A 340 -1.00 36.74 2.62
N GLN A 341 -1.57 35.76 1.93
CA GLN A 341 -1.57 35.74 0.46
C GLN A 341 -2.27 36.96 -0.14
N HIS A 342 -3.36 37.39 0.45
CA HIS A 342 -4.09 38.59 0.02
C HIS A 342 -3.23 39.85 0.13
N ARG A 343 -2.50 39.98 1.24
CA ARG A 343 -1.68 41.17 1.51
C ARG A 343 -0.41 41.26 0.67
N THR A 344 0.22 40.11 0.43
CA THR A 344 1.47 40.03 -0.34
C THR A 344 1.25 40.03 -1.86
N ASN A 345 0.03 39.77 -2.33
CA ASN A 345 -0.32 39.56 -3.75
C ASN A 345 0.57 38.51 -4.47
N LYS A 346 1.26 37.65 -3.75
CA LYS A 346 2.15 36.61 -4.27
C LYS A 346 1.90 35.30 -3.50
N LEU A 347 1.91 34.19 -4.22
CA LEU A 347 1.83 32.83 -3.66
C LEU A 347 3.22 32.33 -3.19
N LYS A 348 3.98 33.19 -2.50
CA LYS A 348 5.37 32.89 -2.06
C LYS A 348 5.45 32.36 -0.63
N GLY A 349 4.40 31.76 -0.09
CA GLY A 349 4.39 31.15 1.24
C GLY A 349 4.58 29.63 1.18
N PRO A 350 4.77 29.00 2.33
CA PRO A 350 4.76 27.55 2.43
C PRO A 350 3.42 26.99 1.93
N ILE A 351 3.42 25.74 1.48
CA ILE A 351 2.24 25.09 0.93
C ILE A 351 1.41 24.52 2.08
N LEU A 352 0.11 24.74 2.07
CA LEU A 352 -0.78 24.14 3.06
C LEU A 352 -0.79 22.61 2.90
N CYS A 353 -0.43 21.89 3.96
CA CYS A 353 -0.52 20.45 4.05
C CYS A 353 -1.50 20.03 5.14
N LEU A 354 -2.61 19.43 4.75
CA LEU A 354 -3.65 18.94 5.66
C LEU A 354 -3.34 17.51 6.06
N VAL A 355 -2.88 17.30 7.29
CA VAL A 355 -2.48 15.98 7.80
C VAL A 355 -3.48 15.47 8.83
N GLY A 356 -3.95 14.25 8.68
CA GLY A 356 -4.87 13.63 9.65
C GLY A 356 -5.48 12.33 9.17
N PRO A 357 -6.25 11.65 10.01
CA PRO A 357 -6.83 10.35 9.69
C PRO A 357 -7.77 10.40 8.48
N PRO A 358 -8.07 9.25 7.86
CA PRO A 358 -9.01 9.20 6.74
C PRO A 358 -10.42 9.61 7.15
N GLY A 359 -11.12 10.33 6.27
CA GLY A 359 -12.51 10.72 6.48
C GLY A 359 -12.75 11.97 7.34
N VAL A 360 -11.71 12.72 7.71
CA VAL A 360 -11.84 13.99 8.47
C VAL A 360 -12.06 15.24 7.59
N GLY A 361 -12.32 15.05 6.30
CA GLY A 361 -12.68 16.17 5.42
C GLY A 361 -11.53 16.89 4.73
N LYS A 362 -10.29 16.35 4.72
CA LYS A 362 -9.12 16.98 4.07
C LYS A 362 -9.39 17.42 2.61
N THR A 363 -9.88 16.49 1.80
CA THR A 363 -10.17 16.75 0.38
C THR A 363 -11.31 17.74 0.18
N SER A 364 -12.35 17.73 1.05
CA SER A 364 -13.45 18.69 1.00
C SER A 364 -13.02 20.08 1.46
N LEU A 365 -12.11 20.20 2.45
CA LEU A 365 -11.50 21.47 2.82
C LEU A 365 -10.78 22.11 1.62
N GLY A 366 -10.00 21.34 0.85
CA GLY A 366 -9.38 21.84 -0.37
C GLY A 366 -10.41 22.38 -1.39
N GLN A 367 -11.56 21.72 -1.55
CA GLN A 367 -12.65 22.22 -2.39
C GLN A 367 -13.26 23.51 -1.86
N SER A 368 -13.45 23.62 -0.55
CA SER A 368 -14.01 24.81 0.09
C SER A 368 -13.05 26.00 -0.01
N ILE A 369 -11.73 25.78 0.13
CA ILE A 369 -10.71 26.80 -0.12
C ILE A 369 -10.77 27.28 -1.58
N ALA A 370 -10.91 26.37 -2.55
CA ALA A 370 -11.03 26.76 -3.96
C ALA A 370 -12.28 27.62 -4.20
N ARG A 371 -13.41 27.25 -3.59
CA ARG A 371 -14.68 27.96 -3.71
C ARG A 371 -14.65 29.32 -3.03
N SER A 372 -14.05 29.42 -1.85
CA SER A 372 -13.90 30.67 -1.11
C SER A 372 -13.02 31.67 -1.85
N THR A 373 -11.94 31.22 -2.47
CA THR A 373 -11.02 32.05 -3.27
C THR A 373 -11.50 32.28 -4.70
N GLY A 374 -12.57 31.60 -5.17
CA GLY A 374 -13.05 31.69 -6.55
C GLY A 374 -12.12 31.03 -7.56
N ARG A 375 -11.17 30.22 -7.12
CA ARG A 375 -10.28 29.45 -7.97
C ARG A 375 -10.98 28.20 -8.50
N LYS A 376 -10.67 27.77 -9.70
CA LYS A 376 -11.08 26.47 -10.18
C LYS A 376 -10.33 25.36 -9.43
N TYR A 377 -10.99 24.28 -9.14
CA TYR A 377 -10.44 23.18 -8.37
C TYR A 377 -9.99 22.03 -9.28
N VAL A 378 -8.80 21.52 -9.03
CA VAL A 378 -8.30 20.28 -9.65
C VAL A 378 -7.64 19.41 -8.58
N ARG A 379 -7.82 18.10 -8.69
CA ARG A 379 -7.26 17.12 -7.77
C ARG A 379 -6.38 16.13 -8.52
N MET A 380 -5.19 15.88 -7.98
CA MET A 380 -4.28 14.84 -8.41
C MET A 380 -3.99 13.91 -7.25
N ALA A 381 -4.28 12.63 -7.41
CA ALA A 381 -3.89 11.61 -6.43
C ALA A 381 -2.43 11.22 -6.66
N LEU A 382 -1.62 11.29 -5.61
CA LEU A 382 -0.21 10.90 -5.61
C LEU A 382 0.00 9.48 -5.07
N GLY A 383 -1.04 8.88 -4.48
CA GLY A 383 -1.00 7.49 -4.01
C GLY A 383 -0.71 6.51 -5.16
N GLY A 384 0.42 5.81 -5.05
CA GLY A 384 0.87 4.84 -6.05
C GLY A 384 1.73 5.42 -7.19
N VAL A 385 2.03 6.72 -7.18
CA VAL A 385 3.00 7.33 -8.10
C VAL A 385 4.41 6.87 -7.70
N ARG A 386 5.15 6.32 -8.65
CA ARG A 386 6.51 5.79 -8.46
C ARG A 386 7.53 6.33 -9.45
N ASP A 387 7.06 6.81 -10.59
CA ASP A 387 7.89 7.29 -11.70
C ASP A 387 7.82 8.82 -11.76
N GLU A 388 8.99 9.47 -11.84
CA GLU A 388 9.11 10.91 -12.04
C GLU A 388 8.40 11.38 -13.32
N ALA A 389 8.38 10.53 -14.35
CA ALA A 389 7.72 10.82 -15.62
C ALA A 389 6.19 10.99 -15.48
N GLU A 390 5.56 10.47 -14.43
CA GLU A 390 4.16 10.76 -14.18
C GLU A 390 3.92 12.25 -13.84
N ILE A 391 4.91 12.92 -13.25
CA ILE A 391 4.84 14.35 -12.88
C ILE A 391 5.34 15.22 -14.02
N ARG A 392 6.53 14.90 -14.56
CA ARG A 392 7.24 15.70 -15.59
C ARG A 392 6.95 15.27 -17.03
N GLY A 393 6.20 14.18 -17.26
CA GLY A 393 5.93 13.66 -18.60
C GLY A 393 7.10 12.87 -19.21
N HIS A 394 6.83 12.26 -20.33
CA HIS A 394 7.80 11.51 -21.11
C HIS A 394 8.33 12.34 -22.28
N ARG A 395 9.60 12.19 -22.63
CA ARG A 395 10.15 12.83 -23.85
C ARG A 395 9.37 12.39 -25.08
N ARG A 396 9.00 13.33 -25.94
CA ARG A 396 8.14 13.12 -27.12
C ARG A 396 8.72 12.22 -28.21
N THR A 397 9.97 11.79 -28.10
CA THR A 397 10.62 10.89 -29.05
C THR A 397 9.95 9.50 -29.15
N TYR A 398 9.12 9.14 -28.18
CA TYR A 398 8.44 7.85 -28.15
C TYR A 398 6.98 7.97 -28.58
N ILE A 399 6.51 7.05 -29.43
CA ILE A 399 5.09 6.97 -29.81
C ILE A 399 4.28 6.62 -28.54
N GLY A 400 3.27 7.45 -28.25
CA GLY A 400 2.46 7.31 -27.04
C GLY A 400 2.96 8.12 -25.86
N SER A 401 4.01 8.94 -26.01
CA SER A 401 4.43 9.91 -25.00
C SER A 401 3.31 10.90 -24.67
N MET A 402 3.23 11.27 -23.40
CA MET A 402 2.22 12.19 -22.87
C MET A 402 2.88 13.21 -21.93
N PRO A 403 2.32 14.42 -21.81
CA PRO A 403 2.75 15.38 -20.79
C PRO A 403 2.51 14.80 -19.38
N GLY A 404 3.24 15.33 -18.41
CA GLY A 404 3.06 14.97 -17.01
C GLY A 404 1.67 15.30 -16.47
N LYS A 405 1.28 14.63 -15.42
CA LYS A 405 -0.05 14.81 -14.80
C LYS A 405 -0.32 16.26 -14.35
N ILE A 406 0.72 17.03 -14.03
CA ILE A 406 0.59 18.46 -13.71
C ILE A 406 0.03 19.21 -14.93
N VAL A 407 0.69 19.11 -16.07
CA VAL A 407 0.29 19.79 -17.31
C VAL A 407 -1.06 19.28 -17.81
N GLN A 408 -1.30 17.96 -17.78
CA GLN A 408 -2.59 17.39 -18.18
C GLN A 408 -3.75 17.96 -17.36
N ASN A 409 -3.58 18.08 -16.05
CA ASN A 409 -4.60 18.63 -15.16
C ASN A 409 -4.75 20.15 -15.35
N MET A 410 -3.67 20.88 -15.64
CA MET A 410 -3.75 22.30 -15.99
C MET A 410 -4.54 22.51 -17.27
N SER A 411 -4.29 21.71 -18.30
CA SER A 411 -5.08 21.74 -19.55
C SER A 411 -6.55 21.43 -19.32
N LYS A 412 -6.84 20.42 -18.50
CA LYS A 412 -8.22 20.01 -18.16
C LYS A 412 -8.99 21.10 -17.42
N VAL A 413 -8.34 21.81 -16.49
CA VAL A 413 -8.99 22.89 -15.73
C VAL A 413 -9.14 24.18 -16.54
N GLY A 414 -8.25 24.39 -17.52
CA GLY A 414 -8.31 25.48 -18.50
C GLY A 414 -8.09 26.88 -17.93
N VAL A 415 -7.40 27.00 -16.78
CA VAL A 415 -6.98 28.29 -16.19
C VAL A 415 -5.59 28.15 -15.55
N LYS A 416 -4.80 29.24 -15.62
CA LYS A 416 -3.43 29.28 -15.09
C LYS A 416 -3.35 29.28 -13.56
N ASN A 417 -4.40 29.74 -12.89
CA ASN A 417 -4.41 29.98 -11.45
C ASN A 417 -5.43 29.11 -10.66
N PRO A 418 -5.50 27.79 -10.88
CA PRO A 418 -6.39 26.94 -10.11
C PRO A 418 -5.91 26.77 -8.68
N LEU A 419 -6.75 26.15 -7.84
CA LEU A 419 -6.30 25.43 -6.67
C LEU A 419 -6.03 23.99 -7.07
N PHE A 420 -4.80 23.54 -6.85
CA PHE A 420 -4.32 22.22 -7.21
C PHE A 420 -4.13 21.38 -5.94
N LEU A 421 -5.02 20.42 -5.71
CA LEU A 421 -4.95 19.53 -4.56
C LEU A 421 -4.10 18.30 -4.90
N LEU A 422 -3.01 18.15 -4.18
CA LEU A 422 -2.13 16.97 -4.19
C LEU A 422 -2.57 16.02 -3.07
N ASP A 423 -3.28 14.97 -3.43
CA ASP A 423 -3.93 14.09 -2.46
C ASP A 423 -3.07 12.84 -2.18
N GLU A 424 -2.96 12.45 -0.90
CA GLU A 424 -2.21 11.28 -0.42
C GLU A 424 -0.70 11.34 -0.72
N ILE A 425 -0.06 12.48 -0.37
CA ILE A 425 1.38 12.70 -0.62
C ILE A 425 2.28 11.71 0.15
N ASP A 426 1.82 11.19 1.27
CA ASP A 426 2.50 10.17 2.09
C ASP A 426 2.56 8.79 1.46
N LYS A 427 1.82 8.55 0.38
CA LYS A 427 1.77 7.26 -0.32
C LYS A 427 2.59 7.22 -1.61
N MET A 428 3.39 8.24 -1.84
CA MET A 428 4.40 8.19 -2.90
C MET A 428 5.53 7.26 -2.48
N SER A 429 6.11 6.56 -3.43
CA SER A 429 7.30 5.74 -3.23
C SER A 429 8.29 5.97 -4.37
N SER A 430 9.58 5.97 -4.06
CA SER A 430 10.65 5.95 -5.04
C SER A 430 10.95 4.50 -5.45
N ASP A 431 11.31 4.28 -6.71
CA ASP A 431 11.83 3.02 -7.22
C ASP A 431 13.04 3.28 -8.14
N MET A 432 13.57 2.22 -8.77
CA MET A 432 14.71 2.32 -9.68
C MET A 432 14.46 3.21 -10.93
N ARG A 433 13.23 3.66 -11.16
CA ARG A 433 12.83 4.49 -12.32
C ARG A 433 12.83 5.98 -12.02
N GLY A 434 13.00 6.39 -10.78
CA GLY A 434 13.10 7.78 -10.39
C GLY A 434 12.53 8.09 -9.01
N ASP A 435 12.66 9.35 -8.63
CA ASP A 435 12.10 9.88 -7.38
C ASP A 435 11.05 10.96 -7.68
N PRO A 436 9.76 10.63 -7.61
CA PRO A 436 8.69 11.61 -7.82
C PRO A 436 8.72 12.76 -6.80
N SER A 437 9.34 12.56 -5.63
CA SER A 437 9.47 13.62 -4.61
C SER A 437 10.37 14.75 -5.12
N SER A 438 11.45 14.42 -5.84
CA SER A 438 12.34 15.41 -6.45
C SER A 438 11.64 16.24 -7.53
N ALA A 439 10.79 15.60 -8.36
CA ALA A 439 9.99 16.32 -9.34
C ALA A 439 8.97 17.25 -8.67
N LEU A 440 8.36 16.83 -7.56
CA LEU A 440 7.45 17.67 -6.81
C LEU A 440 8.12 18.84 -6.11
N LEU A 441 9.39 18.71 -5.70
CA LEU A 441 10.14 19.84 -5.15
C LEU A 441 10.20 21.01 -6.13
N GLU A 442 10.46 20.75 -7.40
CA GLU A 442 10.46 21.79 -8.43
C GLU A 442 9.07 22.42 -8.63
N VAL A 443 8.01 21.63 -8.58
CA VAL A 443 6.63 22.10 -8.69
C VAL A 443 6.23 22.98 -7.50
N LEU A 444 6.67 22.60 -6.31
CA LEU A 444 6.22 23.20 -5.05
C LEU A 444 7.13 24.32 -4.54
N ASP A 445 8.37 24.40 -5.01
CA ASP A 445 9.29 25.46 -4.61
C ASP A 445 8.97 26.79 -5.34
N PRO A 446 8.59 27.85 -4.62
CA PRO A 446 8.28 29.14 -5.23
C PRO A 446 9.43 29.79 -6.00
N GLU A 447 10.67 29.35 -5.78
CA GLU A 447 11.85 29.84 -6.50
C GLU A 447 12.05 29.12 -7.84
N GLN A 448 11.59 27.88 -7.96
CA GLN A 448 11.76 27.03 -9.13
C GLN A 448 10.50 26.88 -9.98
N ASN A 449 9.31 26.99 -9.39
CA ASN A 449 8.04 26.72 -10.06
C ASN A 449 7.66 27.72 -11.17
N THR A 450 8.38 28.83 -11.28
CA THR A 450 8.23 29.78 -12.39
C THR A 450 8.76 29.24 -13.73
N SER A 451 9.66 28.26 -13.66
CA SER A 451 10.32 27.61 -14.79
C SER A 451 10.19 26.09 -14.75
N PHE A 452 9.00 25.60 -14.39
CA PHE A 452 8.74 24.16 -14.37
C PHE A 452 8.89 23.57 -15.76
N ASN A 453 9.78 22.59 -15.91
CA ASN A 453 10.07 21.97 -17.20
C ASN A 453 9.41 20.58 -17.30
N ASP A 454 8.37 20.49 -18.14
CA ASP A 454 7.76 19.22 -18.52
C ASP A 454 8.51 18.63 -19.71
N HIS A 455 8.93 17.38 -19.63
CA HIS A 455 9.74 16.72 -20.67
C HIS A 455 9.00 16.54 -22.00
N TYR A 456 7.67 16.58 -22.00
CA TYR A 456 6.86 16.52 -23.21
C TYR A 456 6.73 17.91 -23.86
N LEU A 457 6.48 18.96 -23.06
CA LEU A 457 6.37 20.33 -23.57
C LEU A 457 7.72 20.86 -24.05
N GLU A 458 8.81 20.48 -23.33
CA GLU A 458 10.18 20.96 -23.58
C GLU A 458 10.30 22.51 -23.62
N VAL A 459 9.42 23.18 -22.91
CA VAL A 459 9.41 24.63 -22.66
C VAL A 459 8.98 24.86 -21.22
N ASP A 460 9.46 25.96 -20.64
CA ASP A 460 9.13 26.30 -19.27
C ASP A 460 7.67 26.70 -19.12
N TYR A 461 7.02 26.17 -18.08
CA TYR A 461 5.66 26.48 -17.71
C TYR A 461 5.60 27.11 -16.32
N ASP A 462 5.10 28.33 -16.24
CA ASP A 462 5.03 29.09 -14.99
C ASP A 462 3.82 28.62 -14.12
N LEU A 463 4.14 27.94 -13.02
CA LEU A 463 3.19 27.47 -12.02
C LEU A 463 3.01 28.41 -10.81
N SER A 464 3.65 29.60 -10.83
CA SER A 464 3.66 30.54 -9.69
C SER A 464 2.28 31.09 -9.29
N ASP A 465 1.29 31.03 -10.19
CA ASP A 465 -0.10 31.43 -9.93
C ASP A 465 -0.98 30.29 -9.38
N VAL A 466 -0.48 29.06 -9.39
CA VAL A 466 -1.19 27.89 -8.90
C VAL A 466 -1.16 27.84 -7.38
N MET A 467 -2.30 27.71 -6.75
CA MET A 467 -2.38 27.49 -5.31
C MET A 467 -2.32 25.98 -5.04
N PHE A 468 -1.18 25.48 -4.58
CA PHE A 468 -1.02 24.10 -4.20
C PHE A 468 -1.50 23.87 -2.76
N VAL A 469 -2.24 22.80 -2.56
CA VAL A 469 -2.64 22.28 -1.24
C VAL A 469 -2.36 20.79 -1.23
N ALA A 470 -1.69 20.29 -0.21
CA ALA A 470 -1.40 18.87 -0.07
C ALA A 470 -2.29 18.21 0.99
N THR A 471 -2.56 16.93 0.87
CA THR A 471 -3.19 16.12 1.92
C THR A 471 -2.32 14.90 2.23
N SER A 472 -2.31 14.52 3.49
CA SER A 472 -1.61 13.34 3.98
C SER A 472 -2.43 12.63 5.06
N ASN A 473 -2.30 11.31 5.16
CA ASN A 473 -2.89 10.56 6.27
C ASN A 473 -1.90 10.41 7.44
N SER A 474 -0.61 10.49 7.18
CA SER A 474 0.47 10.32 8.16
C SER A 474 1.54 11.41 8.00
N PHE A 475 2.47 11.47 8.95
CA PHE A 475 3.65 12.34 8.86
C PHE A 475 4.81 11.74 8.04
N ASN A 476 4.59 10.59 7.41
CA ASN A 476 5.59 9.93 6.57
C ASN A 476 5.71 10.63 5.21
N ILE A 477 6.09 11.90 5.25
CA ILE A 477 6.34 12.76 4.08
C ILE A 477 7.86 12.93 3.96
N PRO A 478 8.44 12.86 2.75
CA PRO A 478 9.86 13.14 2.57
C PRO A 478 10.26 14.49 3.16
N GLY A 479 11.34 14.50 3.98
CA GLY A 479 11.80 15.68 4.73
C GLY A 479 11.90 16.94 3.87
N PRO A 480 12.54 16.94 2.68
CA PRO A 480 12.66 18.11 1.82
C PRO A 480 11.31 18.70 1.36
N LEU A 481 10.27 17.87 1.22
CA LEU A 481 8.92 18.34 0.92
C LEU A 481 8.26 18.94 2.16
N LEU A 482 8.44 18.29 3.31
CA LEU A 482 7.87 18.74 4.59
C LEU A 482 8.38 20.13 4.98
N ASP A 483 9.66 20.44 4.75
CA ASP A 483 10.28 21.75 5.01
C ASP A 483 9.62 22.90 4.22
N ARG A 484 8.94 22.60 3.13
CA ARG A 484 8.23 23.57 2.28
C ARG A 484 6.74 23.67 2.60
N MET A 485 6.28 22.91 3.60
CA MET A 485 4.86 22.79 3.92
C MET A 485 4.52 23.42 5.27
N GLU A 486 3.43 24.15 5.31
CA GLU A 486 2.75 24.50 6.54
C GLU A 486 1.76 23.40 6.91
N VAL A 487 2.13 22.62 7.92
CA VAL A 487 1.33 21.46 8.33
C VAL A 487 0.20 21.88 9.24
N ILE A 488 -1.03 21.63 8.80
CA ILE A 488 -2.24 21.77 9.60
C ILE A 488 -2.75 20.38 9.99
N ARG A 489 -2.72 20.09 11.29
CA ARG A 489 -3.18 18.81 11.84
C ARG A 489 -4.69 18.80 11.99
N LEU A 490 -5.33 17.80 11.39
CA LEU A 490 -6.73 17.49 11.58
C LEU A 490 -6.84 16.28 12.52
N SER A 491 -7.44 16.49 13.68
CA SER A 491 -7.77 15.38 14.59
C SER A 491 -9.05 14.66 14.16
N GLY A 492 -9.32 13.53 14.78
CA GLY A 492 -10.61 12.86 14.65
C GLY A 492 -11.75 13.69 15.24
N TYR A 493 -12.97 13.37 14.81
CA TYR A 493 -14.20 14.02 15.29
C TYR A 493 -14.72 13.38 16.58
N THR A 494 -15.29 14.20 17.45
CA THR A 494 -16.08 13.77 18.61
C THR A 494 -17.41 13.15 18.17
N GLU A 495 -18.11 12.48 19.08
CA GLU A 495 -19.45 11.94 18.82
C GLU A 495 -20.44 13.06 18.44
N ASP A 496 -20.40 14.17 19.15
CA ASP A 496 -21.23 15.36 18.88
C ASP A 496 -20.91 15.97 17.51
N GLU A 497 -19.62 16.14 17.18
CA GLU A 497 -19.23 16.63 15.85
C GLU A 497 -19.70 15.69 14.74
N LYS A 498 -19.59 14.36 14.92
CA LYS A 498 -20.08 13.37 13.93
C LYS A 498 -21.60 13.43 13.77
N LEU A 499 -22.33 13.63 14.87
CA LEU A 499 -23.79 13.82 14.85
C LEU A 499 -24.15 15.06 14.03
N ASN A 500 -23.56 16.20 14.35
CA ASN A 500 -23.82 17.45 13.65
C ASN A 500 -23.42 17.41 12.16
N ILE A 501 -22.26 16.80 11.84
CA ILE A 501 -21.81 16.57 10.45
C ILE A 501 -22.83 15.69 9.71
N SER A 502 -23.35 14.66 10.37
CA SER A 502 -24.34 13.76 9.76
C SER A 502 -25.62 14.50 9.42
N ILE A 503 -26.17 15.26 10.34
CA ILE A 503 -27.43 16.01 10.16
C ILE A 503 -27.27 17.09 9.10
N ARG A 504 -26.20 17.89 9.17
CA ARG A 504 -26.03 19.06 8.29
C ARG A 504 -25.54 18.70 6.89
N HIS A 505 -24.72 17.65 6.75
CA HIS A 505 -24.03 17.37 5.50
C HIS A 505 -24.24 15.96 4.93
N LEU A 506 -24.11 14.90 5.77
CA LEU A 506 -24.13 13.55 5.23
C LEU A 506 -25.52 13.08 4.82
N ILE A 507 -26.52 13.28 5.68
CA ILE A 507 -27.90 12.86 5.43
C ILE A 507 -28.48 13.55 4.21
N PRO A 508 -28.47 14.91 4.09
CA PRO A 508 -28.98 15.59 2.91
C PRO A 508 -28.27 15.15 1.62
N LYS A 509 -26.95 14.98 1.67
CA LYS A 509 -26.14 14.48 0.56
C LYS A 509 -26.57 13.08 0.14
N GLN A 510 -26.78 12.16 1.09
CA GLN A 510 -27.15 10.78 0.81
C GLN A 510 -28.60 10.65 0.36
N ILE A 511 -29.52 11.41 0.89
CA ILE A 511 -30.91 11.51 0.43
C ILE A 511 -30.94 11.89 -1.06
N LYS A 512 -30.27 12.99 -1.42
CA LYS A 512 -30.16 13.44 -2.81
C LYS A 512 -29.50 12.41 -3.73
N ARG A 513 -28.40 11.78 -3.25
CA ARG A 513 -27.62 10.81 -4.04
C ARG A 513 -28.36 9.51 -4.31
N ASN A 514 -29.24 9.10 -3.40
CA ASN A 514 -30.05 7.89 -3.54
C ASN A 514 -31.44 8.17 -4.14
N GLY A 515 -31.73 9.41 -4.55
CA GLY A 515 -32.98 9.77 -5.22
C GLY A 515 -34.21 9.82 -4.31
N LEU A 516 -34.00 9.97 -2.99
CA LEU A 516 -35.07 10.16 -2.01
C LEU A 516 -35.46 11.63 -1.92
N LYS A 517 -36.70 11.88 -1.49
CA LYS A 517 -37.18 13.18 -1.05
C LYS A 517 -36.98 13.28 0.46
N GLU A 518 -36.77 14.49 0.97
CA GLU A 518 -36.60 14.72 2.43
C GLU A 518 -37.82 14.27 3.25
N SER A 519 -39.02 14.28 2.65
CA SER A 519 -40.27 13.79 3.27
C SER A 519 -40.40 12.26 3.33
N GLU A 520 -39.56 11.51 2.60
CA GLU A 520 -39.67 10.06 2.48
C GLU A 520 -38.84 9.30 3.53
N ILE A 521 -37.86 9.98 4.15
CA ILE A 521 -37.03 9.39 5.19
C ILE A 521 -36.81 10.38 6.33
N SER A 522 -36.88 9.89 7.57
CA SER A 522 -36.48 10.60 8.78
C SER A 522 -35.51 9.73 9.56
N ILE A 523 -34.33 10.23 9.85
CA ILE A 523 -33.32 9.55 10.66
C ILE A 523 -33.17 10.35 11.94
N GLU A 524 -33.53 9.75 13.08
CA GLU A 524 -33.44 10.39 14.37
C GLU A 524 -32.00 10.47 14.85
N ASP A 525 -31.72 11.42 15.74
CA ASP A 525 -30.38 11.61 16.34
C ASP A 525 -29.95 10.36 17.11
N SER A 526 -30.90 9.66 17.77
CA SER A 526 -30.70 8.39 18.45
C SER A 526 -30.13 7.31 17.51
N ALA A 527 -30.66 7.22 16.28
CA ALA A 527 -30.16 6.31 15.28
C ALA A 527 -28.72 6.64 14.83
N ILE A 528 -28.42 7.93 14.65
CA ILE A 528 -27.07 8.37 14.24
C ILE A 528 -26.07 8.03 15.34
N ILE A 529 -26.40 8.31 16.60
CA ILE A 529 -25.58 7.95 17.76
C ILE A 529 -25.40 6.42 17.83
N GLY A 530 -26.46 5.66 17.60
CA GLY A 530 -26.39 4.21 17.53
C GLY A 530 -25.44 3.70 16.43
N ILE A 531 -25.44 4.35 15.25
CA ILE A 531 -24.50 4.02 14.18
C ILE A 531 -23.06 4.33 14.60
N ILE A 532 -22.81 5.48 15.19
CA ILE A 532 -21.48 5.91 15.63
C ILE A 532 -20.93 4.91 16.66
N ARG A 533 -21.75 4.49 17.58
CA ARG A 533 -21.35 3.64 18.73
C ARG A 533 -21.21 2.16 18.37
N TYR A 534 -22.13 1.62 17.58
CA TYR A 534 -22.24 0.17 17.40
C TYR A 534 -21.87 -0.32 16.00
N TYR A 535 -21.82 0.54 14.99
CA TYR A 535 -21.56 0.14 13.60
C TYR A 535 -20.30 0.74 12.99
N THR A 536 -19.71 1.78 13.63
CA THR A 536 -18.51 2.43 13.12
C THR A 536 -17.42 2.56 14.18
N ARG A 537 -16.16 2.36 13.77
CA ARG A 537 -14.96 2.55 14.62
C ARG A 537 -13.93 3.30 13.78
N GLU A 538 -14.06 4.63 13.73
CA GLU A 538 -13.22 5.49 12.89
C GLU A 538 -13.06 6.88 13.50
N ALA A 539 -11.92 7.51 13.20
CA ALA A 539 -11.68 8.91 13.59
C ALA A 539 -12.52 9.90 12.77
N GLY A 540 -12.73 9.61 11.50
CA GLY A 540 -13.52 10.45 10.58
C GLY A 540 -14.98 10.03 10.48
N VAL A 541 -15.60 10.30 9.32
CA VAL A 541 -17.01 10.04 9.04
C VAL A 541 -17.25 9.20 7.77
N ARG A 542 -16.21 8.53 7.25
CA ARG A 542 -16.31 7.80 5.97
C ARG A 542 -17.15 6.52 6.09
N SER A 543 -16.99 5.76 7.17
CA SER A 543 -17.81 4.58 7.44
C SER A 543 -19.22 4.97 7.83
N LEU A 544 -19.36 6.04 8.63
CA LEU A 544 -20.65 6.64 8.98
C LEU A 544 -21.45 7.05 7.72
N GLU A 545 -20.81 7.73 6.77
CA GLU A 545 -21.43 8.06 5.47
C GLU A 545 -21.89 6.79 4.71
N ARG A 546 -21.10 5.71 4.76
CA ARG A 546 -21.49 4.44 4.12
C ARG A 546 -22.68 3.77 4.78
N GLU A 547 -22.75 3.77 6.11
CA GLU A 547 -23.89 3.20 6.81
C GLU A 547 -25.15 4.06 6.61
N ILE A 548 -25.06 5.40 6.65
CA ILE A 548 -26.18 6.31 6.29
C ILE A 548 -26.65 6.02 4.84
N SER A 549 -25.73 5.87 3.89
CA SER A 549 -26.10 5.51 2.51
C SER A 549 -26.82 4.16 2.42
N LYS A 550 -26.46 3.19 3.29
CA LYS A 550 -27.12 1.89 3.35
C LYS A 550 -28.55 2.02 3.89
N LEU A 551 -28.77 2.87 4.89
CA LEU A 551 -30.11 3.21 5.38
C LEU A 551 -30.96 3.81 4.25
N CYS A 552 -30.45 4.80 3.54
CA CYS A 552 -31.15 5.41 2.41
C CYS A 552 -31.53 4.40 1.32
N ARG A 553 -30.58 3.50 0.94
CA ARG A 553 -30.89 2.46 -0.05
C ARG A 553 -31.97 1.49 0.41
N LYS A 554 -31.99 1.09 1.68
CA LYS A 554 -33.04 0.22 2.23
C LYS A 554 -34.37 0.94 2.32
N ALA A 555 -34.37 2.23 2.67
CA ALA A 555 -35.57 3.05 2.64
C ALA A 555 -36.18 3.14 1.22
N VAL A 556 -35.36 3.39 0.19
CA VAL A 556 -35.80 3.34 -1.22
C VAL A 556 -36.44 2.01 -1.56
N LYS A 557 -35.76 0.90 -1.20
CA LYS A 557 -36.29 -0.44 -1.44
C LYS A 557 -37.66 -0.64 -0.80
N ASN A 558 -37.81 -0.27 0.49
CA ASN A 558 -39.05 -0.47 1.24
C ASN A 558 -40.19 0.36 0.65
N ILE A 559 -39.98 1.63 0.28
CA ILE A 559 -40.96 2.52 -0.34
C ILE A 559 -41.39 1.98 -1.72
N LEU A 560 -40.47 1.42 -2.51
CA LEU A 560 -40.76 0.87 -3.81
C LEU A 560 -41.54 -0.46 -3.74
N LEU A 561 -41.29 -1.27 -2.70
CA LEU A 561 -42.01 -2.54 -2.49
C LEU A 561 -43.37 -2.32 -1.87
N ASP A 562 -43.53 -1.37 -0.97
CA ASP A 562 -44.82 -1.03 -0.31
C ASP A 562 -45.24 0.41 -0.68
N LYS A 563 -46.09 0.53 -1.65
CA LYS A 563 -46.64 1.82 -2.12
C LYS A 563 -47.51 2.56 -1.08
N SER A 564 -47.89 1.90 0.00
CA SER A 564 -48.63 2.54 1.11
C SER A 564 -47.68 3.29 2.07
N LEU A 565 -46.43 2.94 2.06
CA LEU A 565 -45.36 3.53 2.93
C LEU A 565 -44.94 4.89 2.36
N LYS A 566 -45.36 5.96 3.00
CA LYS A 566 -45.03 7.34 2.57
C LYS A 566 -43.71 7.85 3.16
N GLN A 567 -43.36 7.37 4.33
CA GLN A 567 -42.17 7.81 5.08
C GLN A 567 -41.59 6.64 5.86
N VAL A 568 -40.27 6.54 5.86
CA VAL A 568 -39.48 5.61 6.69
C VAL A 568 -38.87 6.39 7.85
N VAL A 569 -39.19 6.01 9.08
CA VAL A 569 -38.59 6.59 10.29
C VAL A 569 -37.57 5.58 10.85
N ILE A 570 -36.34 6.04 11.04
CA ILE A 570 -35.25 5.24 11.58
C ILE A 570 -34.83 5.79 12.94
N ASN A 571 -34.89 4.98 13.95
CA ASN A 571 -34.47 5.27 15.32
C ASN A 571 -33.51 4.16 15.83
N GLU A 572 -33.07 4.25 17.08
CA GLU A 572 -32.14 3.26 17.66
C GLU A 572 -32.75 1.86 17.71
N ASP A 573 -34.06 1.72 18.01
CA ASP A 573 -34.74 0.44 18.21
C ASP A 573 -34.85 -0.38 16.92
N ASN A 574 -35.08 0.27 15.78
CA ASN A 574 -35.22 -0.41 14.49
C ASN A 574 -33.92 -0.42 13.66
N LEU A 575 -32.82 0.09 14.20
CA LEU A 575 -31.55 0.21 13.49
C LEU A 575 -30.98 -1.15 13.03
N GLU A 576 -31.20 -2.20 13.82
CA GLU A 576 -30.75 -3.56 13.51
C GLU A 576 -31.47 -4.14 12.27
N ASP A 577 -32.72 -3.78 12.01
CA ASP A 577 -33.46 -4.21 10.82
C ASP A 577 -32.81 -3.69 9.53
N TYR A 578 -32.18 -2.52 9.65
CA TYR A 578 -31.52 -1.85 8.51
C TYR A 578 -30.04 -2.21 8.39
N LEU A 579 -29.29 -2.28 9.47
CA LEU A 579 -27.84 -2.45 9.44
C LEU A 579 -27.37 -3.86 9.77
N GLY A 580 -28.24 -4.69 10.39
CA GLY A 580 -27.93 -5.99 10.94
C GLY A 580 -27.40 -5.90 12.35
N VAL A 581 -26.87 -6.99 12.88
CA VAL A 581 -26.36 -7.07 14.27
C VAL A 581 -25.28 -6.01 14.55
N LYS A 582 -25.25 -5.50 15.77
CA LYS A 582 -24.23 -4.59 16.27
C LYS A 582 -22.85 -5.20 16.08
N ARG A 583 -21.90 -4.43 15.56
CA ARG A 583 -20.54 -4.90 15.23
C ARG A 583 -19.54 -4.58 16.32
N HIS A 584 -19.82 -3.58 17.12
CA HIS A 584 -18.95 -3.09 18.16
C HIS A 584 -19.75 -2.96 19.46
N ASP A 585 -19.10 -3.28 20.56
CA ASP A 585 -19.63 -3.01 21.88
C ASP A 585 -19.18 -1.60 22.31
N TYR A 586 -20.15 -0.79 22.77
CA TYR A 586 -19.90 0.55 23.28
C TYR A 586 -20.00 0.53 24.81
N GLY A 587 -19.10 1.26 25.48
CA GLY A 587 -19.20 1.51 26.91
C GLY A 587 -18.82 0.34 27.82
N LYS A 588 -18.07 -0.62 27.34
CA LYS A 588 -17.46 -1.66 28.18
C LYS A 588 -16.16 -1.19 28.84
N ALA A 589 -16.22 -0.14 29.66
CA ALA A 589 -15.45 -0.17 30.88
C ALA A 589 -16.00 -1.38 31.66
N GLU A 590 -15.15 -2.36 32.00
CA GLU A 590 -15.61 -3.59 32.67
C GLU A 590 -16.33 -3.22 33.96
N ASP A 591 -17.44 -3.91 34.24
CA ASP A 591 -18.31 -3.63 35.41
C ASP A 591 -17.66 -3.99 36.75
N SER A 592 -16.45 -4.54 36.79
CA SER A 592 -15.79 -5.00 38.00
C SER A 592 -14.29 -4.77 38.01
N ASN A 593 -13.77 -4.39 39.19
CA ASN A 593 -12.34 -4.31 39.43
C ASN A 593 -11.70 -5.70 39.38
N LYS A 594 -10.59 -5.84 38.61
CA LYS A 594 -9.92 -7.13 38.43
C LYS A 594 -8.43 -7.05 38.80
N VAL A 595 -7.93 -8.14 39.35
CA VAL A 595 -6.49 -8.26 39.65
C VAL A 595 -5.72 -8.50 38.34
N GLY A 596 -4.67 -7.73 38.11
CA GLY A 596 -3.78 -7.89 36.98
C GLY A 596 -4.32 -7.37 35.61
N GLN A 597 -5.51 -6.79 35.60
CA GLN A 597 -6.10 -6.24 34.38
C GLN A 597 -6.14 -4.72 34.45
N VAL A 598 -5.59 -4.04 33.43
CA VAL A 598 -5.46 -2.59 33.33
C VAL A 598 -5.97 -2.11 31.99
N THR A 599 -6.64 -0.96 31.99
CA THR A 599 -7.02 -0.28 30.76
C THR A 599 -5.98 0.78 30.41
N GLY A 600 -5.24 0.55 29.35
CA GLY A 600 -4.36 1.53 28.72
C GLY A 600 -5.07 2.32 27.62
N LEU A 601 -4.46 3.39 27.15
CA LEU A 601 -4.94 4.19 26.02
C LEU A 601 -3.93 4.13 24.87
N ALA A 602 -4.39 3.64 23.73
CA ALA A 602 -3.61 3.53 22.51
C ALA A 602 -4.00 4.59 21.48
N TRP A 603 -3.05 5.00 20.68
CA TRP A 603 -3.29 5.76 19.45
C TRP A 603 -3.18 4.84 18.25
N THR A 604 -4.10 4.97 17.29
CA THR A 604 -4.11 4.20 16.05
C THR A 604 -4.37 5.15 14.87
N GLU A 605 -4.07 4.70 13.66
CA GLU A 605 -4.36 5.48 12.43
C GLU A 605 -5.84 5.83 12.26
N VAL A 606 -6.73 5.11 12.90
CA VAL A 606 -8.18 5.36 12.87
C VAL A 606 -8.70 6.15 14.09
N GLY A 607 -7.81 6.58 14.96
CA GLY A 607 -8.11 7.36 16.18
C GLY A 607 -7.57 6.70 17.44
N GLY A 608 -8.07 7.13 18.60
CA GLY A 608 -7.73 6.50 19.89
C GLY A 608 -8.53 5.23 20.15
N ASP A 609 -7.96 4.33 20.95
CA ASP A 609 -8.59 3.08 21.37
C ASP A 609 -8.27 2.72 22.82
N LEU A 610 -9.13 1.89 23.44
CA LEU A 610 -8.86 1.29 24.75
C LEU A 610 -8.02 0.04 24.56
N LEU A 611 -6.96 -0.09 25.34
CA LEU A 611 -6.04 -1.22 25.29
C LEU A 611 -6.12 -1.99 26.61
N THR A 612 -6.72 -3.16 26.61
CA THR A 612 -6.72 -4.05 27.76
C THR A 612 -5.34 -4.70 27.90
N ILE A 613 -4.75 -4.65 29.08
CA ILE A 613 -3.48 -5.28 29.44
C ILE A 613 -3.75 -6.22 30.59
N GLU A 614 -3.38 -7.49 30.41
CA GLU A 614 -3.56 -8.54 31.40
C GLU A 614 -2.20 -9.03 31.89
N CYS A 615 -2.01 -9.03 33.20
CA CYS A 615 -0.80 -9.52 33.85
C CYS A 615 -1.17 -10.68 34.78
N ALA A 616 -0.57 -11.83 34.54
CA ALA A 616 -0.74 -13.02 35.38
C ALA A 616 0.59 -13.41 36.01
N SER A 617 0.57 -13.80 37.28
CA SER A 617 1.72 -14.26 38.03
C SER A 617 1.46 -15.65 38.56
N MET A 618 2.35 -16.59 38.27
CA MET A 618 2.22 -18.01 38.68
C MET A 618 3.53 -18.54 39.27
N ALA A 619 3.47 -19.64 40.01
CA ALA A 619 4.68 -20.30 40.50
C ALA A 619 5.56 -20.76 39.33
N GLY A 620 6.86 -20.45 39.35
CA GLY A 620 7.74 -20.73 38.25
C GLY A 620 9.22 -20.55 38.57
N LYS A 621 10.01 -20.17 37.56
CA LYS A 621 11.47 -20.00 37.63
C LYS A 621 11.93 -18.62 37.23
N GLY A 622 11.07 -17.61 37.33
CA GLY A 622 11.39 -16.23 36.98
C GLY A 622 11.30 -15.91 35.50
N LYS A 623 10.52 -16.63 34.69
CA LYS A 623 10.34 -16.33 33.28
C LYS A 623 9.35 -15.17 33.08
N LEU A 624 9.75 -14.21 32.24
CA LEU A 624 8.89 -13.15 31.77
C LEU A 624 8.43 -13.50 30.34
N ASN A 625 7.14 -13.78 30.19
CA ASN A 625 6.50 -14.06 28.90
C ASN A 625 5.62 -12.90 28.50
N TYR A 626 5.50 -12.65 27.21
CA TYR A 626 4.58 -11.65 26.67
C TYR A 626 3.94 -12.16 25.38
N THR A 627 2.65 -11.87 25.19
CA THR A 627 1.87 -12.26 24.01
C THR A 627 0.92 -11.14 23.59
N GLY A 628 0.49 -11.13 22.33
CA GLY A 628 -0.45 -10.14 21.79
C GLY A 628 0.07 -9.37 20.59
N SER A 629 1.03 -9.93 19.85
CA SER A 629 1.65 -9.28 18.65
C SER A 629 2.29 -7.93 19.00
N LEU A 630 3.18 -7.94 20.02
CA LEU A 630 3.85 -6.75 20.55
C LEU A 630 5.13 -6.47 19.76
N GLY A 631 5.30 -5.23 19.31
CA GLY A 631 6.53 -4.75 18.69
C GLY A 631 7.67 -4.54 19.72
N ASP A 632 8.87 -4.28 19.23
CA ASP A 632 10.08 -4.24 20.03
C ASP A 632 10.03 -3.16 21.12
N VAL A 633 9.51 -1.96 20.81
CA VAL A 633 9.41 -0.86 21.77
C VAL A 633 8.46 -1.22 22.94
N MET A 634 7.36 -1.92 22.66
CA MET A 634 6.45 -2.36 23.70
C MET A 634 7.05 -3.49 24.56
N GLN A 635 7.85 -4.37 23.96
CA GLN A 635 8.60 -5.43 24.70
C GLN A 635 9.65 -4.81 25.62
N GLU A 636 10.39 -3.80 25.16
CA GLU A 636 11.34 -3.03 25.98
C GLU A 636 10.60 -2.31 27.13
N SER A 637 9.42 -1.76 26.88
CA SER A 637 8.60 -1.13 27.91
C SER A 637 8.17 -2.11 29.01
N ILE A 638 7.86 -3.37 28.65
CA ILE A 638 7.57 -4.44 29.64
C ILE A 638 8.80 -4.76 30.49
N GLN A 639 10.01 -4.80 29.88
CA GLN A 639 11.26 -5.04 30.62
C GLN A 639 11.59 -3.88 31.56
N ALA A 640 11.37 -2.65 31.12
CA ALA A 640 11.53 -1.44 31.95
C ALA A 640 10.55 -1.48 33.12
N ALA A 641 9.27 -1.80 32.85
CA ALA A 641 8.24 -1.94 33.89
C ALA A 641 8.61 -3.00 34.93
N MET A 642 9.11 -4.16 34.51
CA MET A 642 9.59 -5.20 35.43
C MET A 642 10.74 -4.70 36.30
N THR A 643 11.68 -3.94 35.73
CA THR A 643 12.80 -3.36 36.49
C THR A 643 12.32 -2.36 37.54
N VAL A 644 11.32 -1.52 37.18
CA VAL A 644 10.69 -0.57 38.12
C VAL A 644 10.00 -1.29 39.28
N VAL A 645 9.28 -2.38 39.02
CA VAL A 645 8.62 -3.19 40.07
C VAL A 645 9.66 -3.84 40.98
N ARG A 646 10.71 -4.44 40.41
CA ARG A 646 11.81 -5.06 41.18
C ARG A 646 12.51 -4.06 42.10
N SER A 647 12.83 -2.88 41.60
CA SER A 647 13.52 -1.84 42.40
C SER A 647 12.65 -1.29 43.56
N ARG A 648 11.36 -1.55 43.53
CA ARG A 648 10.37 -1.10 44.53
C ARG A 648 9.71 -2.24 45.29
N ALA A 649 10.22 -3.46 45.18
CA ALA A 649 9.61 -4.64 45.75
C ALA A 649 9.38 -4.52 47.28
N GLU A 650 10.39 -4.00 48.02
CA GLU A 650 10.29 -3.74 49.45
C GLU A 650 9.19 -2.73 49.78
N ALA A 651 9.16 -1.59 49.12
CA ALA A 651 8.16 -0.51 49.28
C ALA A 651 6.74 -1.00 48.96
N LEU A 652 6.62 -1.86 47.96
CA LEU A 652 5.37 -2.47 47.52
C LEU A 652 4.95 -3.69 48.37
N ARG A 653 5.80 -4.11 49.34
CA ARG A 653 5.62 -5.35 50.12
C ARG A 653 5.47 -6.61 49.25
N ILE A 654 6.13 -6.60 48.11
CA ILE A 654 6.24 -7.77 47.24
C ILE A 654 7.50 -8.53 47.66
N ASN A 655 7.41 -9.86 47.63
CA ASN A 655 8.54 -10.72 48.00
C ASN A 655 9.73 -10.45 47.11
N GLU A 656 10.91 -10.09 47.66
CA GLU A 656 12.08 -9.67 46.89
C GLU A 656 12.56 -10.74 45.90
N ASP A 657 12.29 -12.02 46.19
CA ASP A 657 12.65 -13.16 45.34
C ASP A 657 11.64 -13.55 44.30
N PHE A 658 10.57 -12.73 44.11
CA PHE A 658 9.50 -13.04 43.16
C PHE A 658 10.01 -13.26 41.73
N TYR A 659 11.07 -12.54 41.31
CA TYR A 659 11.66 -12.65 39.99
C TYR A 659 12.40 -13.99 39.76
N GLU A 660 12.65 -14.79 40.79
CA GLU A 660 13.24 -16.14 40.71
C GLU A 660 12.23 -17.26 40.91
N LYS A 661 11.12 -16.98 41.61
CA LYS A 661 10.15 -17.98 42.05
C LYS A 661 8.81 -17.90 41.35
N ARG A 662 8.54 -16.85 40.58
CA ARG A 662 7.29 -16.66 39.86
C ARG A 662 7.53 -16.38 38.38
N ASP A 663 6.84 -17.10 37.53
CA ASP A 663 6.73 -16.76 36.14
C ASP A 663 5.64 -15.70 35.98
N ILE A 664 5.91 -14.70 35.13
CA ILE A 664 5.02 -13.60 34.83
C ILE A 664 4.65 -13.64 33.37
N HIS A 665 3.37 -13.48 33.08
CA HIS A 665 2.88 -13.42 31.71
C HIS A 665 2.09 -12.12 31.52
N VAL A 666 2.54 -11.29 30.59
CA VAL A 666 1.84 -10.10 30.14
C VAL A 666 1.15 -10.40 28.81
N HIS A 667 -0.15 -10.24 28.77
CA HIS A 667 -0.95 -10.46 27.57
C HIS A 667 -1.69 -9.19 27.17
N VAL A 668 -1.64 -8.85 25.89
CA VAL A 668 -2.45 -7.77 25.32
C VAL A 668 -3.36 -8.37 24.27
N PRO A 669 -4.66 -8.53 24.56
CA PRO A 669 -5.64 -9.15 23.66
C PRO A 669 -5.67 -8.54 22.26
N GLU A 670 -6.39 -9.16 21.32
CA GLU A 670 -6.45 -8.81 19.90
C GLU A 670 -5.12 -9.03 19.16
N GLY A 671 -4.55 -10.22 19.23
CA GLY A 671 -3.26 -10.60 18.62
C GLY A 671 -3.18 -10.45 17.10
N ALA A 672 -4.32 -10.29 16.41
CA ALA A 672 -4.36 -10.02 14.96
C ALA A 672 -3.93 -8.57 14.60
N THR A 673 -3.93 -7.65 15.59
CA THR A 673 -3.52 -6.26 15.39
C THR A 673 -2.14 -6.06 16.04
N PRO A 674 -1.10 -5.75 15.25
CA PRO A 674 0.22 -5.40 15.80
C PRO A 674 0.12 -4.16 16.69
N LYS A 675 0.80 -4.20 17.85
CA LYS A 675 0.82 -3.13 18.83
C LYS A 675 2.27 -2.78 19.17
N ASP A 676 2.59 -1.49 19.06
CA ASP A 676 3.92 -1.01 19.41
C ASP A 676 3.87 0.39 20.01
N GLY A 677 4.85 0.73 20.83
CA GLY A 677 5.02 2.04 21.42
C GLY A 677 5.26 2.04 22.93
N PRO A 678 5.91 3.09 23.47
CA PRO A 678 6.32 3.17 24.87
C PRO A 678 5.19 3.61 25.82
N SER A 679 4.08 4.16 25.29
CA SER A 679 3.04 4.85 26.08
C SER A 679 2.19 3.95 26.98
N ALA A 680 2.39 2.64 26.96
CA ALA A 680 1.75 1.68 27.86
C ALA A 680 2.57 1.38 29.14
N GLY A 681 3.74 2.01 29.31
CA GLY A 681 4.67 1.69 30.39
C GLY A 681 4.07 1.77 31.80
N ILE A 682 3.34 2.82 32.12
CA ILE A 682 2.68 2.94 33.43
C ILE A 682 1.58 1.89 33.62
N ALA A 683 0.87 1.52 32.57
CA ALA A 683 -0.15 0.49 32.62
C ALA A 683 0.47 -0.90 32.82
N MET A 684 1.63 -1.18 32.22
CA MET A 684 2.39 -2.41 32.46
C MET A 684 2.85 -2.51 33.91
N VAL A 685 3.41 -1.44 34.50
CA VAL A 685 3.79 -1.42 35.91
C VAL A 685 2.58 -1.67 36.81
N THR A 686 1.47 -0.99 36.56
CA THR A 686 0.24 -1.13 37.35
C THR A 686 -0.30 -2.55 37.30
N GLY A 687 -0.35 -3.18 36.13
CA GLY A 687 -0.79 -4.55 35.94
C GLY A 687 0.11 -5.57 36.66
N LEU A 688 1.44 -5.39 36.57
CA LEU A 688 2.41 -6.22 37.26
C LEU A 688 2.27 -6.10 38.78
N VAL A 689 2.18 -4.89 39.32
CA VAL A 689 2.02 -4.62 40.74
C VAL A 689 0.70 -5.22 41.22
N SER A 690 -0.40 -4.98 40.53
CA SER A 690 -1.72 -5.55 40.84
C SER A 690 -1.68 -7.06 40.90
N SER A 691 -1.08 -7.74 39.92
CA SER A 691 -0.98 -9.19 39.84
C SER A 691 -0.10 -9.78 40.95
N LEU A 692 0.98 -9.09 41.34
CA LEU A 692 1.92 -9.56 42.37
C LEU A 692 1.40 -9.31 43.77
N MET A 693 0.66 -8.22 44.01
CA MET A 693 0.07 -7.89 45.32
C MET A 693 -1.31 -8.54 45.53
N GLY A 694 -2.00 -8.96 44.46
CA GLY A 694 -3.39 -9.38 44.52
C GLY A 694 -4.39 -8.23 44.71
N ASN A 695 -3.99 -6.98 44.47
CA ASN A 695 -4.79 -5.78 44.64
C ASN A 695 -5.48 -5.42 43.32
N PRO A 696 -6.81 -5.40 43.22
CA PRO A 696 -7.52 -5.14 41.99
C PRO A 696 -7.26 -3.71 41.44
N VAL A 697 -7.25 -3.57 40.12
CA VAL A 697 -7.26 -2.28 39.46
C VAL A 697 -8.69 -1.80 39.28
N ARG A 698 -8.91 -0.50 39.48
CA ARG A 698 -10.23 0.12 39.28
C ARG A 698 -10.61 0.08 37.81
N SER A 699 -11.75 -0.46 37.48
CA SER A 699 -12.26 -0.64 36.12
C SER A 699 -12.59 0.69 35.42
N GLU A 700 -12.91 1.73 36.18
CA GLU A 700 -13.23 3.07 35.70
C GLU A 700 -11.99 3.92 35.36
N VAL A 701 -10.77 3.40 35.60
CA VAL A 701 -9.51 4.11 35.40
C VAL A 701 -8.84 3.62 34.13
N ALA A 702 -8.47 4.55 33.27
CA ALA A 702 -7.57 4.32 32.15
C ALA A 702 -6.32 5.16 32.29
N MET A 703 -5.22 4.71 31.67
CA MET A 703 -3.94 5.41 31.81
C MET A 703 -3.10 5.37 30.53
N THR A 704 -2.23 6.36 30.41
CA THR A 704 -1.20 6.39 29.37
C THR A 704 0.03 7.14 29.86
N GLY A 705 1.21 6.64 29.58
CA GLY A 705 2.48 7.24 29.96
C GLY A 705 3.64 6.28 29.71
N GLU A 706 4.76 6.81 29.26
CA GLU A 706 6.02 6.10 29.21
C GLU A 706 6.65 6.07 30.60
N ILE A 707 7.38 5.02 30.93
CA ILE A 707 7.99 4.83 32.26
C ILE A 707 9.50 4.77 32.15
N THR A 708 10.20 5.52 32.98
CA THR A 708 11.64 5.40 33.15
C THR A 708 11.99 4.36 34.22
N LEU A 709 13.23 3.86 34.26
CA LEU A 709 13.74 2.97 35.30
C LEU A 709 13.68 3.57 36.71
N ARG A 710 13.63 4.93 36.79
CA ARG A 710 13.50 5.68 38.06
C ARG A 710 12.03 5.85 38.50
N GLY A 711 11.07 5.40 37.69
CA GLY A 711 9.65 5.52 37.97
C GLY A 711 9.06 6.90 37.60
N GLU A 712 9.77 7.69 36.80
CA GLU A 712 9.26 8.94 36.25
C GLU A 712 8.34 8.64 35.07
N VAL A 713 7.25 9.42 34.96
CA VAL A 713 6.27 9.29 33.88
C VAL A 713 6.56 10.33 32.82
N LEU A 714 6.94 9.88 31.63
CA LEU A 714 7.31 10.73 30.50
C LEU A 714 6.11 11.04 29.58
N PRO A 715 6.16 12.17 28.86
CA PRO A 715 5.10 12.63 28.00
C PRO A 715 4.88 11.68 26.79
N ILE A 716 3.64 11.69 26.27
CA ILE A 716 3.21 10.86 25.17
C ILE A 716 2.59 11.69 24.04
N GLY A 717 2.50 11.10 22.84
CA GLY A 717 1.78 11.68 21.72
C GLY A 717 0.32 11.22 21.63
N GLY A 718 -0.51 11.98 20.89
CA GLY A 718 -1.89 11.61 20.58
C GLY A 718 -2.83 11.67 21.78
N LEU A 719 -2.61 12.60 22.72
CA LEU A 719 -3.43 12.72 23.93
C LEU A 719 -4.91 12.95 23.59
N LYS A 720 -5.20 13.81 22.63
CA LYS A 720 -6.59 14.12 22.23
C LYS A 720 -7.36 12.87 21.81
N GLU A 721 -6.78 12.07 20.91
CA GLU A 721 -7.39 10.84 20.42
C GLU A 721 -7.59 9.83 21.55
N LYS A 722 -6.63 9.72 22.46
CA LYS A 722 -6.68 8.84 23.62
C LYS A 722 -7.79 9.23 24.59
N LEU A 723 -7.96 10.53 24.90
CA LEU A 723 -9.04 11.02 25.74
C LEU A 723 -10.43 10.86 25.10
N LEU A 724 -10.51 11.06 23.78
CA LEU A 724 -11.73 10.78 23.03
C LEU A 724 -12.11 9.29 23.10
N ALA A 725 -11.12 8.38 23.04
CA ALA A 725 -11.37 6.96 23.22
C ALA A 725 -11.81 6.60 24.65
N ALA A 726 -11.19 7.19 25.67
CA ALA A 726 -11.56 7.02 27.06
C ALA A 726 -13.01 7.46 27.32
N HIS A 727 -13.37 8.66 26.86
CA HIS A 727 -14.72 9.21 26.97
C HIS A 727 -15.75 8.31 26.27
N ARG A 728 -15.46 7.91 25.01
CA ARG A 728 -16.31 6.99 24.24
C ARG A 728 -16.45 5.61 24.89
N GLY A 729 -15.39 5.11 25.53
CA GLY A 729 -15.38 3.83 26.24
C GLY A 729 -16.05 3.85 27.61
N GLY A 730 -16.58 5.00 28.06
CA GLY A 730 -17.24 5.11 29.38
C GLY A 730 -16.29 5.18 30.57
N ILE A 731 -15.00 5.40 30.34
CA ILE A 731 -14.01 5.65 31.39
C ILE A 731 -14.36 6.94 32.12
N LYS A 732 -14.18 6.96 33.44
CA LYS A 732 -14.42 8.15 34.25
C LYS A 732 -13.16 8.87 34.65
N THR A 733 -12.09 8.12 34.90
CA THR A 733 -10.82 8.67 35.40
C THR A 733 -9.70 8.34 34.43
N VAL A 734 -8.92 9.34 34.03
CA VAL A 734 -7.78 9.15 33.14
C VAL A 734 -6.51 9.69 33.78
N ILE A 735 -5.47 8.86 33.82
CA ILE A 735 -4.15 9.21 34.33
C ILE A 735 -3.23 9.54 33.13
N ILE A 736 -2.64 10.73 33.13
CA ILE A 736 -1.77 11.23 32.07
C ILE A 736 -0.45 11.74 32.62
N PRO A 737 0.63 11.81 31.82
CA PRO A 737 1.86 12.45 32.23
C PRO A 737 1.67 13.95 32.54
N LYS A 738 2.35 14.47 33.56
CA LYS A 738 2.25 15.89 33.96
C LYS A 738 2.61 16.86 32.84
N GLU A 739 3.57 16.52 32.01
CA GLU A 739 3.98 17.36 30.89
C GLU A 739 2.89 17.50 29.80
N ASN A 740 2.01 16.51 29.69
CA ASN A 740 0.87 16.58 28.76
C ASN A 740 -0.31 17.43 29.28
N GLU A 741 -0.24 17.97 30.48
CA GLU A 741 -1.27 18.92 30.99
C GLU A 741 -1.44 20.14 30.08
N ARG A 742 -0.35 20.57 29.42
CA ARG A 742 -0.40 21.66 28.42
C ARG A 742 -1.30 21.32 27.21
N ASP A 743 -1.38 20.04 26.85
CA ASP A 743 -2.12 19.56 25.69
C ASP A 743 -3.63 19.51 25.95
N LEU A 744 -4.06 19.59 27.24
CA LEU A 744 -5.47 19.64 27.62
C LEU A 744 -6.20 20.88 27.08
N LYS A 745 -5.48 21.95 26.79
CA LYS A 745 -6.05 23.18 26.16
C LYS A 745 -6.59 22.89 24.75
N GLU A 746 -6.21 21.78 24.13
CA GLU A 746 -6.68 21.39 22.81
C GLU A 746 -7.87 20.43 22.83
N ILE A 747 -8.29 20.00 24.02
CA ILE A 747 -9.37 19.05 24.22
C ILE A 747 -10.71 19.77 24.26
N PRO A 748 -11.74 19.29 23.54
CA PRO A 748 -13.09 19.87 23.61
C PRO A 748 -13.67 19.84 25.01
N GLU A 749 -14.43 20.91 25.40
CA GLU A 749 -14.99 21.06 26.73
C GLU A 749 -15.90 19.90 27.13
N ASN A 750 -16.72 19.40 26.22
CA ASN A 750 -17.63 18.27 26.48
C ASN A 750 -16.88 16.97 26.87
N VAL A 751 -15.66 16.79 26.40
CA VAL A 751 -14.80 15.64 26.78
C VAL A 751 -14.16 15.90 28.16
N MET A 752 -13.75 17.14 28.42
CA MET A 752 -13.18 17.55 29.71
C MET A 752 -14.20 17.44 30.86
N GLU A 753 -15.46 17.81 30.62
CA GLU A 753 -16.53 17.65 31.60
C GLU A 753 -16.90 16.21 31.94
N GLY A 754 -16.70 15.29 30.96
CA GLY A 754 -17.01 13.87 31.11
C GLY A 754 -15.89 13.04 31.74
N LEU A 755 -14.67 13.56 31.92
CA LEU A 755 -13.50 12.83 32.39
C LEU A 755 -12.83 13.51 33.59
N SER A 756 -12.51 12.78 34.65
CA SER A 756 -11.60 13.22 35.70
C SER A 756 -10.17 12.93 35.30
N ILE A 757 -9.44 13.98 34.89
CA ILE A 757 -8.06 13.83 34.35
C ILE A 757 -7.05 14.14 35.45
N HIS A 758 -6.10 13.21 35.68
CA HIS A 758 -5.09 13.29 36.71
C HIS A 758 -3.68 13.34 36.10
N PRO A 759 -3.04 14.53 36.02
CA PRO A 759 -1.65 14.64 35.60
C PRO A 759 -0.69 14.17 36.69
N VAL A 760 0.17 13.19 36.39
CA VAL A 760 1.12 12.56 37.33
C VAL A 760 2.55 12.69 36.84
N LYS A 761 3.51 12.70 37.78
CA LYS A 761 4.95 12.72 37.51
C LYS A 761 5.63 11.39 37.80
N ARG A 762 5.08 10.63 38.73
CA ARG A 762 5.71 9.40 39.24
C ARG A 762 4.75 8.22 39.27
N ILE A 763 5.30 7.05 39.20
CA ILE A 763 4.53 5.81 39.19
C ILE A 763 3.77 5.58 40.51
N GLU A 764 4.28 6.07 41.63
CA GLU A 764 3.63 6.01 42.92
C GLU A 764 2.26 6.68 42.90
N GLU A 765 2.15 7.86 42.28
CA GLU A 765 0.90 8.61 42.10
C GLU A 765 -0.09 7.80 41.20
N VAL A 766 0.44 7.12 40.17
CA VAL A 766 -0.38 6.25 39.30
C VAL A 766 -0.99 5.10 40.11
N LEU A 767 -0.19 4.42 40.93
CA LEU A 767 -0.63 3.27 41.71
C LEU A 767 -1.67 3.65 42.76
N GLU A 768 -1.53 4.82 43.41
CA GLU A 768 -2.54 5.34 44.36
C GLU A 768 -3.90 5.60 43.71
N LEU A 769 -3.90 6.11 42.48
CA LEU A 769 -5.12 6.41 41.74
C LEU A 769 -5.75 5.16 41.13
N ALA A 770 -4.93 4.22 40.64
CA ALA A 770 -5.39 3.10 39.85
C ALA A 770 -5.80 1.87 40.69
N LEU A 771 -5.16 1.61 41.82
CA LEU A 771 -5.46 0.44 42.64
C LEU A 771 -6.69 0.68 43.53
N ALA A 772 -7.46 -0.39 43.76
CA ALA A 772 -8.68 -0.33 44.57
C ALA A 772 -8.36 -0.11 46.04
N GLU A 773 -7.30 -0.75 46.57
CA GLU A 773 -6.88 -0.63 47.95
C GLU A 773 -5.58 0.24 48.03
N PRO A 774 -5.52 1.22 48.95
CA PRO A 774 -4.36 2.06 49.08
C PRO A 774 -3.13 1.28 49.57
N ILE A 775 -1.96 1.59 48.98
CA ILE A 775 -0.69 0.97 49.41
C ILE A 775 -0.20 1.71 50.67
N ALA A 776 -0.26 1.07 51.82
CA ALA A 776 0.00 1.64 53.13
C ALA A 776 1.44 2.16 53.37
N SER A 777 2.35 2.04 52.43
CA SER A 777 3.78 2.44 52.51
C SER A 777 4.17 3.64 51.66
N PHE A 778 3.29 4.20 50.81
CA PHE A 778 3.52 5.44 50.11
C PHE A 778 3.05 6.68 50.89
N SER A 779 3.21 6.69 52.22
CA SER A 779 3.12 7.93 52.94
C SER A 779 4.26 8.86 52.43
N ILE A 780 3.84 10.04 51.99
CA ILE A 780 4.62 11.11 51.37
C ILE A 780 5.82 11.48 52.26
N GLU A 781 6.91 10.75 52.22
CA GLU A 781 8.18 11.07 52.87
C GLU A 781 9.33 11.29 51.86
N THR A 782 9.04 11.77 50.65
CA THR A 782 10.09 12.09 49.67
C THR A 782 9.86 13.44 49.01
N ALA A 783 9.61 14.45 49.81
CA ALA A 783 9.80 15.86 49.41
C ALA A 783 11.00 16.46 50.19
N LYS A 784 12.06 15.74 50.36
CA LYS A 784 13.37 16.26 50.86
C LYS A 784 14.47 15.29 50.46
N ASN A 785 14.93 15.44 49.22
CA ASN A 785 16.35 15.34 48.84
C ASN A 785 16.48 15.63 47.35
#